data_66975e9996e825cae3e58164b516dc9b
#
_entry.id   66975e9996e825cae3e58164b516dc9b
#
_cell.length_a   1.000
_cell.length_b   1.000
_cell.length_c   1.000
_cell.angle_alpha   90.00
_cell.angle_beta   90.00
_cell.angle_gamma   90.00
#
_symmetry.space_group_name_H-M   'P 1'
#
loop_
_entity.id
_entity.type
_entity.pdbx_description
1 polymer ?
#
loop_
_entity_poly.entity_id
_entity_poly.type
_entity_poly.pdbx_seq_one_letter_code
_entity_poly.pdbx_strand_id
1 'polypeptide(L)'
;MSTPRATAAPASPATISLPIEGMTCASCVGRVEAALSRVEGVGSVSVNLATERADIRPSGPVDRAALIQAVERVGYDVPAATTELSVEGMTCASCVGRVERALLAVPGVSQASVNLATERATVRGVAEVAALVAAIDKAGYDARVIEAGVQSDDEAAEKKDAERAELKRDLIVASALALPVFVLEMGSHLIPGMHEWVMSTIGMQASWYLQFVLTALVLAIPGRRFYQKGIPALLRLAPDMNSLVAVGTAAAFGYSVVATFLPTLLPAGTVNVYYEAAAVIVALILLGRFLEARAKGRTSEAIKRLVNLQAKVAHVVRDGRTVDVPVNEVLSGDVVEVRPGERVPVDGEVVEGRSYIDESMISGEPIPVEKQPGSSVVGGTVNQKGALTVRATAVGAQTMLAQIIRMVEQAQGSKLPIQAVVDKVTLWFVPAVMLAALVTFAVWLIFGPSPALSFALVNAVAVLIIACPCAMGLATPTSIMVGTGRGAEMGVLFRKGEALQLLKDAQVVAVDKTGTLTEGRPRLTDLEIAAGFDHNTVLAAVAATESRSEHPIARAIVDAATGQGIALPGMVDFESVTGMGVRASVEGARVEVGADRFMRDLGVDITLFATLAAELGIQGKSPLYAAIDGRLAAIIAVSDPIKPSTPAAIAALHQLGLKVAMITGDNAGTAQAIARQLGIDDVVAEVLPEGKVEAVRRLKATHGHVAFVGDGINDAPALAEADVGLAIGTGTDIAVESADVVLMSGNLQGVPNAIALSKATLGNIRQNLFWAFAYNTALIPVAAGVLYPVWGVLLSPVFAAGAMALSSVFVLGNALRLRRFQPPMADAPAAIH
;
A
#
# COMPACT_ATOMS: atom_id res chain seq x y z
N MET A 1 -35.18 31.53 50.23
CA MET A 1 -35.09 30.06 50.46
C MET A 1 -34.23 29.52 49.34
N SER A 2 -32.93 29.29 49.63
CA SER A 2 -31.91 28.88 48.69
C SER A 2 -31.85 27.33 48.77
N THR A 3 -32.06 26.69 47.66
CA THR A 3 -31.87 25.23 47.51
C THR A 3 -30.39 24.88 47.51
N PRO A 4 -29.93 23.86 48.23
CA PRO A 4 -28.51 23.47 48.22
C PRO A 4 -28.16 22.73 46.91
N ARG A 5 -27.01 23.16 46.35
CA ARG A 5 -26.34 22.59 45.20
C ARG A 5 -25.85 21.18 45.58
N ALA A 6 -26.34 20.16 44.90
CA ALA A 6 -25.87 18.80 45.06
C ALA A 6 -24.41 18.70 44.59
N THR A 7 -23.54 18.32 45.51
CA THR A 7 -22.14 17.96 45.22
C THR A 7 -22.14 16.70 44.36
N ALA A 8 -21.61 16.80 43.14
CA ALA A 8 -21.37 15.65 42.26
C ALA A 8 -20.41 14.69 42.98
N ALA A 9 -20.81 13.43 43.03
CA ALA A 9 -19.96 12.34 43.51
C ALA A 9 -18.70 12.21 42.60
N PRO A 10 -17.52 11.89 43.14
CA PRO A 10 -16.32 11.69 42.34
C PRO A 10 -16.58 10.54 41.32
N ALA A 11 -16.29 10.82 40.05
CA ALA A 11 -16.38 9.83 38.98
C ALA A 11 -15.50 8.61 39.34
N SER A 12 -16.08 7.41 39.33
CA SER A 12 -15.34 6.16 39.53
C SER A 12 -14.21 6.13 38.49
N PRO A 13 -12.98 5.73 38.87
CA PRO A 13 -11.87 5.66 37.94
C PRO A 13 -12.19 4.69 36.80
N ALA A 14 -11.97 5.13 35.56
CA ALA A 14 -12.28 4.35 34.37
C ALA A 14 -11.53 3.01 34.37
N THR A 15 -12.21 1.90 34.06
CA THR A 15 -11.58 0.60 33.92
C THR A 15 -10.63 0.59 32.72
N ILE A 16 -9.38 0.15 32.91
CA ILE A 16 -8.39 -0.01 31.87
C ILE A 16 -8.52 -1.42 31.33
N SER A 17 -8.79 -1.57 30.03
CA SER A 17 -8.86 -2.88 29.36
C SER A 17 -7.63 -3.07 28.49
N LEU A 18 -6.88 -4.17 28.71
CA LEU A 18 -5.68 -4.54 27.97
C LEU A 18 -5.92 -5.84 27.21
N PRO A 19 -5.70 -5.88 25.88
CA PRO A 19 -5.65 -7.13 25.15
C PRO A 19 -4.37 -7.90 25.51
N ILE A 20 -4.43 -9.23 25.58
CA ILE A 20 -3.29 -10.08 25.95
C ILE A 20 -3.25 -11.31 25.06
N GLU A 21 -2.21 -11.44 24.29
CA GLU A 21 -1.99 -12.58 23.39
C GLU A 21 -1.18 -13.70 24.04
N GLY A 22 -1.40 -14.93 23.54
CA GLY A 22 -0.64 -16.12 23.97
C GLY A 22 -1.22 -16.85 25.18
N MET A 23 -2.40 -16.49 25.68
CA MET A 23 -3.08 -17.24 26.75
C MET A 23 -3.83 -18.44 26.17
N THR A 24 -3.55 -19.66 26.69
CA THR A 24 -4.18 -20.89 26.18
C THR A 24 -4.98 -21.66 27.25
N CYS A 25 -4.86 -21.31 28.52
CA CYS A 25 -5.47 -22.05 29.60
C CYS A 25 -5.71 -21.21 30.86
N ALA A 26 -6.51 -21.72 31.80
CA ALA A 26 -6.82 -21.04 33.05
C ALA A 26 -5.62 -20.74 33.93
N SER A 27 -4.51 -21.52 33.84
CA SER A 27 -3.28 -21.20 34.56
C SER A 27 -2.55 -19.98 33.97
N CYS A 28 -2.72 -19.71 32.66
CA CYS A 28 -2.25 -18.50 32.03
C CYS A 28 -2.97 -17.27 32.59
N VAL A 29 -4.28 -17.33 32.70
CA VAL A 29 -5.14 -16.30 33.32
C VAL A 29 -4.63 -15.93 34.71
N GLY A 30 -4.47 -16.94 35.59
CA GLY A 30 -4.00 -16.70 36.94
C GLY A 30 -2.58 -16.09 37.05
N ARG A 31 -1.70 -16.43 36.11
CA ARG A 31 -0.34 -15.81 36.04
C ARG A 31 -0.40 -14.34 35.64
N VAL A 32 -1.22 -14.01 34.67
CA VAL A 32 -1.41 -12.63 34.20
C VAL A 32 -2.08 -11.78 35.29
N GLU A 33 -3.16 -12.31 35.92
CA GLU A 33 -3.83 -11.61 37.01
C GLU A 33 -2.89 -11.33 38.20
N ALA A 34 -2.08 -12.31 38.56
CA ALA A 34 -1.08 -12.16 39.63
C ALA A 34 0.03 -11.14 39.27
N ALA A 35 0.42 -11.06 38.01
CA ALA A 35 1.43 -10.11 37.56
C ALA A 35 0.87 -8.67 37.56
N LEU A 36 -0.32 -8.47 37.03
CA LEU A 36 -0.98 -7.17 36.96
C LEU A 36 -1.37 -6.64 38.33
N SER A 37 -1.81 -7.51 39.24
CA SER A 37 -2.20 -7.13 40.63
C SER A 37 -1.00 -6.62 41.47
N ARG A 38 0.25 -6.87 41.03
CA ARG A 38 1.46 -6.39 41.73
C ARG A 38 1.89 -5.00 41.25
N VAL A 39 1.27 -4.45 40.20
CA VAL A 39 1.59 -3.12 39.71
C VAL A 39 1.00 -2.07 40.65
N GLU A 40 1.78 -1.08 40.98
CA GLU A 40 1.37 0.01 41.88
C GLU A 40 0.17 0.78 41.31
N GLY A 41 -0.84 1.03 42.16
CA GLY A 41 -2.06 1.71 41.73
C GLY A 41 -3.16 0.80 41.20
N VAL A 42 -2.93 -0.51 41.03
CA VAL A 42 -3.93 -1.49 40.61
C VAL A 42 -4.79 -1.90 41.81
N GLY A 43 -6.11 -1.77 41.68
CA GLY A 43 -7.06 -2.17 42.72
C GLY A 43 -7.60 -3.61 42.55
N SER A 44 -8.05 -3.94 41.34
CA SER A 44 -8.49 -5.28 41.00
C SER A 44 -8.27 -5.56 39.51
N VAL A 45 -8.01 -6.82 39.18
CA VAL A 45 -7.80 -7.33 37.83
C VAL A 45 -8.74 -8.49 37.58
N SER A 46 -9.32 -8.53 36.40
CA SER A 46 -10.08 -9.68 35.91
C SER A 46 -9.63 -9.99 34.50
N VAL A 47 -9.12 -11.21 34.27
CA VAL A 47 -8.65 -11.64 32.95
C VAL A 47 -9.63 -12.64 32.37
N ASN A 48 -10.07 -12.42 31.16
CA ASN A 48 -10.98 -13.27 30.43
C ASN A 48 -10.26 -13.99 29.28
N LEU A 49 -10.15 -15.32 29.39
CA LEU A 49 -9.49 -16.14 28.36
C LEU A 49 -10.22 -16.14 27.01
N ALA A 50 -11.56 -16.09 27.03
CA ALA A 50 -12.37 -16.17 25.80
C ALA A 50 -12.33 -14.87 24.99
N THR A 51 -12.13 -13.73 25.65
CA THR A 51 -11.99 -12.42 24.99
C THR A 51 -10.55 -11.97 24.89
N GLU A 52 -9.60 -12.74 25.45
CA GLU A 52 -8.18 -12.41 25.53
C GLU A 52 -7.89 -11.00 26.07
N ARG A 53 -8.65 -10.58 27.10
CA ARG A 53 -8.57 -9.24 27.69
C ARG A 53 -8.41 -9.28 29.21
N ALA A 54 -7.63 -8.35 29.73
CA ALA A 54 -7.55 -8.05 31.15
C ALA A 54 -8.23 -6.72 31.45
N ASP A 55 -9.23 -6.73 32.31
CA ASP A 55 -9.92 -5.55 32.81
C ASP A 55 -9.36 -5.18 34.18
N ILE A 56 -8.73 -4.01 34.26
CA ILE A 56 -8.01 -3.51 35.43
C ILE A 56 -8.78 -2.33 36.00
N ARG A 57 -9.15 -2.40 37.26
CA ARG A 57 -9.75 -1.28 38.02
C ARG A 57 -8.65 -0.62 38.84
N PRO A 58 -8.27 0.62 38.53
CA PRO A 58 -7.26 1.33 39.30
C PRO A 58 -7.79 1.72 40.67
N SER A 59 -6.91 1.65 41.68
CA SER A 59 -7.13 2.24 43.03
C SER A 59 -6.41 3.57 43.21
N GLY A 60 -5.56 3.95 42.22
CA GLY A 60 -4.76 5.16 42.17
C GLY A 60 -4.22 5.41 40.78
N PRO A 61 -3.30 6.34 40.57
CA PRO A 61 -2.63 6.53 39.30
C PRO A 61 -1.88 5.26 38.91
N VAL A 62 -2.19 4.70 37.72
CA VAL A 62 -1.54 3.50 37.18
C VAL A 62 -0.76 3.87 35.92
N ASP A 63 0.52 3.50 35.91
CA ASP A 63 1.33 3.59 34.71
C ASP A 63 1.01 2.42 33.76
N ARG A 64 0.47 2.73 32.59
CA ARG A 64 0.12 1.74 31.58
C ARG A 64 1.33 0.97 31.03
N ALA A 65 2.50 1.61 31.00
CA ALA A 65 3.75 0.97 30.58
C ALA A 65 4.18 -0.10 31.61
N ALA A 66 3.97 0.15 32.90
CA ALA A 66 4.24 -0.84 33.96
C ALA A 66 3.31 -2.07 33.87
N LEU A 67 2.04 -1.86 33.48
CA LEU A 67 1.09 -2.97 33.26
C LEU A 67 1.57 -3.89 32.11
N ILE A 68 2.01 -3.31 31.01
CA ILE A 68 2.52 -4.07 29.85
C ILE A 68 3.77 -4.85 30.21
N GLN A 69 4.74 -4.22 30.83
CA GLN A 69 5.95 -4.90 31.28
C GLN A 69 5.65 -6.02 32.28
N ALA A 70 4.59 -5.90 33.07
CA ALA A 70 4.18 -6.95 33.98
C ALA A 70 3.64 -8.17 33.22
N VAL A 71 2.90 -7.97 32.13
CA VAL A 71 2.39 -9.04 31.25
C VAL A 71 3.53 -9.69 30.48
N GLU A 72 4.43 -8.89 29.86
CA GLU A 72 5.59 -9.39 29.12
C GLU A 72 6.55 -10.21 29.97
N ARG A 73 6.79 -9.79 31.23
CA ARG A 73 7.66 -10.53 32.17
C ARG A 73 7.16 -11.94 32.49
N VAL A 74 5.89 -12.20 32.38
CA VAL A 74 5.30 -13.53 32.60
C VAL A 74 5.12 -14.32 31.29
N GLY A 75 5.65 -13.78 30.17
CA GLY A 75 5.75 -14.49 28.89
C GLY A 75 4.51 -14.40 28.01
N TYR A 76 3.74 -13.31 28.15
CA TYR A 76 2.57 -13.02 27.27
C TYR A 76 2.77 -11.66 26.61
N ASP A 77 2.20 -11.46 25.42
CA ASP A 77 2.32 -10.25 24.66
C ASP A 77 1.06 -9.37 24.79
N VAL A 78 1.27 -8.06 24.78
CA VAL A 78 0.19 -7.07 24.69
C VAL A 78 0.28 -6.45 23.30
N PRO A 79 -0.67 -6.77 22.39
CA PRO A 79 -0.63 -6.24 21.04
C PRO A 79 -0.71 -4.71 21.07
N ALA A 80 0.22 -4.07 20.39
CA ALA A 80 0.27 -2.63 20.29
C ALA A 80 -0.93 -2.13 19.49
N ALA A 81 -1.78 -1.32 20.09
CA ALA A 81 -2.87 -0.66 19.37
C ALA A 81 -2.28 0.26 18.28
N THR A 82 -2.86 0.22 17.09
CA THR A 82 -2.55 1.17 16.03
C THR A 82 -3.57 2.30 16.07
N THR A 83 -3.10 3.53 16.29
CA THR A 83 -3.93 4.75 16.28
C THR A 83 -3.61 5.55 15.05
N GLU A 84 -4.62 5.91 14.27
CA GLU A 84 -4.48 6.81 13.13
C GLU A 84 -4.96 8.21 13.49
N LEU A 85 -4.13 9.20 13.14
CA LEU A 85 -4.39 10.62 13.37
C LEU A 85 -4.30 11.37 12.04
N SER A 86 -5.23 12.26 11.76
CA SER A 86 -5.08 13.28 10.73
C SER A 86 -4.22 14.41 11.29
N VAL A 87 -3.19 14.81 10.57
CA VAL A 87 -2.25 15.87 10.99
C VAL A 87 -2.24 16.96 9.94
N GLU A 88 -2.81 18.12 10.30
CA GLU A 88 -2.97 19.25 9.41
C GLU A 88 -1.78 20.23 9.50
N GLY A 89 -1.55 20.94 8.40
CA GLY A 89 -0.56 22.02 8.37
C GLY A 89 0.87 21.62 8.08
N MET A 90 1.15 20.34 7.83
CA MET A 90 2.45 19.89 7.34
C MET A 90 2.65 20.32 5.89
N THR A 91 3.85 20.85 5.58
CA THR A 91 4.13 21.39 4.24
C THR A 91 5.38 20.83 3.59
N CYS A 92 6.19 20.09 4.34
CA CYS A 92 7.46 19.56 3.85
C CYS A 92 7.95 18.39 4.71
N ALA A 93 8.97 17.70 4.25
CA ALA A 93 9.56 16.55 4.94
C ALA A 93 10.12 16.90 6.34
N SER A 94 10.59 18.13 6.56
CA SER A 94 11.05 18.55 7.89
C SER A 94 9.88 18.65 8.91
N CYS A 95 8.67 18.97 8.44
CA CYS A 95 7.45 18.94 9.25
C CYS A 95 7.13 17.50 9.69
N VAL A 96 7.21 16.54 8.76
CA VAL A 96 7.02 15.11 9.02
C VAL A 96 7.95 14.64 10.14
N GLY A 97 9.25 14.83 9.99
CA GLY A 97 10.24 14.41 10.99
C GLY A 97 10.08 15.11 12.35
N ARG A 98 9.43 16.27 12.39
CA ARG A 98 9.11 16.96 13.64
C ARG A 98 7.94 16.31 14.35
N VAL A 99 6.86 16.03 13.63
CA VAL A 99 5.68 15.33 14.17
C VAL A 99 6.06 13.91 14.64
N GLU A 100 6.84 13.17 13.85
CA GLU A 100 7.31 11.84 14.24
C GLU A 100 8.12 11.86 15.54
N ARG A 101 9.05 12.81 15.69
CA ARG A 101 9.82 12.95 16.93
C ARG A 101 8.94 13.34 18.13
N ALA A 102 7.94 14.20 17.92
CA ALA A 102 7.01 14.57 18.98
C ALA A 102 6.17 13.38 19.43
N LEU A 103 5.70 12.55 18.50
CA LEU A 103 4.95 11.32 18.79
C LEU A 103 5.81 10.27 19.48
N LEU A 104 7.03 10.03 18.99
CA LEU A 104 7.98 9.08 19.61
C LEU A 104 8.42 9.49 21.01
N ALA A 105 8.34 10.78 21.36
CA ALA A 105 8.62 11.27 22.70
C ALA A 105 7.48 11.03 23.69
N VAL A 106 6.29 10.63 23.23
CA VAL A 106 5.14 10.32 24.10
C VAL A 106 5.36 8.94 24.74
N PRO A 107 5.29 8.84 26.08
CA PRO A 107 5.41 7.56 26.77
C PRO A 107 4.37 6.53 26.23
N GLY A 108 4.83 5.31 25.95
CA GLY A 108 3.98 4.23 25.44
C GLY A 108 3.86 4.17 23.91
N VAL A 109 4.51 5.06 23.16
CA VAL A 109 4.64 4.95 21.70
C VAL A 109 5.86 4.10 21.36
N SER A 110 5.64 3.00 20.65
CA SER A 110 6.71 2.12 20.16
C SER A 110 7.17 2.52 18.75
N GLN A 111 6.24 2.97 17.91
CA GLN A 111 6.51 3.40 16.54
C GLN A 111 5.56 4.51 16.14
N ALA A 112 6.07 5.50 15.43
CA ALA A 112 5.27 6.54 14.79
C ALA A 112 5.75 6.73 13.36
N SER A 113 4.81 6.78 12.43
CA SER A 113 5.04 7.03 11.00
C SER A 113 4.09 8.10 10.52
N VAL A 114 4.62 9.12 9.84
CA VAL A 114 3.83 10.24 9.35
C VAL A 114 3.98 10.35 7.83
N ASN A 115 2.87 10.45 7.14
CA ASN A 115 2.83 10.57 5.70
C ASN A 115 2.34 11.97 5.28
N LEU A 116 3.21 12.72 4.61
CA LEU A 116 2.91 14.07 4.14
C LEU A 116 1.83 14.12 3.04
N ALA A 117 1.73 13.09 2.22
CA ALA A 117 0.81 13.09 1.08
C ALA A 117 -0.62 12.78 1.49
N THR A 118 -0.78 11.91 2.50
CA THR A 118 -2.09 11.57 3.06
C THR A 118 -2.45 12.42 4.27
N GLU A 119 -1.49 13.20 4.80
CA GLU A 119 -1.63 13.98 6.04
C GLU A 119 -2.04 13.13 7.25
N ARG A 120 -1.62 11.85 7.26
CA ARG A 120 -1.92 10.89 8.32
C ARG A 120 -0.66 10.55 9.12
N ALA A 121 -0.85 10.37 10.43
CA ALA A 121 0.13 9.79 11.33
C ALA A 121 -0.41 8.45 11.84
N THR A 122 0.34 7.39 11.65
CA THR A 122 0.07 6.05 12.19
C THR A 122 0.99 5.84 13.38
N VAL A 123 0.39 5.66 14.56
CA VAL A 123 1.11 5.48 15.83
C VAL A 123 0.82 4.08 16.35
N ARG A 124 1.87 3.30 16.60
CA ARG A 124 1.77 2.01 17.28
C ARG A 124 2.24 2.16 18.72
N GLY A 125 1.43 1.66 19.61
CA GLY A 125 1.74 1.73 21.02
C GLY A 125 0.48 1.75 21.88
N VAL A 126 0.66 2.09 23.14
CA VAL A 126 -0.40 2.10 24.16
C VAL A 126 -0.61 3.50 24.75
N ALA A 127 -0.07 4.52 24.09
CA ALA A 127 -0.22 5.91 24.51
C ALA A 127 -1.69 6.35 24.45
N GLU A 128 -2.08 7.21 25.36
CA GLU A 128 -3.42 7.83 25.31
C GLU A 128 -3.55 8.76 24.11
N VAL A 129 -4.68 8.68 23.44
CA VAL A 129 -4.98 9.48 22.26
C VAL A 129 -4.84 10.98 22.53
N ALA A 130 -5.31 11.44 23.69
CA ALA A 130 -5.19 12.83 24.10
C ALA A 130 -3.74 13.31 24.22
N ALA A 131 -2.83 12.43 24.71
CA ALA A 131 -1.40 12.73 24.79
C ALA A 131 -0.75 12.80 23.39
N LEU A 132 -1.18 11.97 22.45
CA LEU A 132 -0.71 12.01 21.06
C LEU A 132 -1.12 13.33 20.39
N VAL A 133 -2.38 13.73 20.50
CA VAL A 133 -2.90 15.00 19.96
C VAL A 133 -2.14 16.17 20.57
N ALA A 134 -2.02 16.23 21.90
CA ALA A 134 -1.30 17.30 22.59
C ALA A 134 0.20 17.39 22.18
N ALA A 135 0.84 16.26 21.89
CA ALA A 135 2.22 16.27 21.41
C ALA A 135 2.35 16.89 20.01
N ILE A 136 1.39 16.61 19.12
CA ILE A 136 1.34 17.19 17.77
C ILE A 136 1.03 18.69 17.84
N ASP A 137 0.07 19.11 18.67
CA ASP A 137 -0.25 20.52 18.87
C ASP A 137 0.95 21.31 19.42
N LYS A 138 1.66 20.74 20.39
CA LYS A 138 2.91 21.32 20.91
C LYS A 138 4.00 21.43 19.84
N ALA A 139 4.03 20.52 18.88
CA ALA A 139 4.92 20.61 17.73
C ALA A 139 4.48 21.68 16.70
N GLY A 140 3.28 22.24 16.84
CA GLY A 140 2.74 23.35 16.03
C GLY A 140 1.89 22.89 14.83
N TYR A 141 1.23 21.74 14.96
CA TYR A 141 0.34 21.17 13.96
C TYR A 141 -0.98 20.76 14.59
N ASP A 142 -2.08 20.84 13.84
CA ASP A 142 -3.39 20.40 14.30
C ASP A 142 -3.55 18.90 14.09
N ALA A 143 -4.07 18.18 15.10
CA ALA A 143 -4.31 16.75 15.00
C ALA A 143 -5.72 16.36 15.43
N ARG A 144 -6.27 15.34 14.72
CA ARG A 144 -7.56 14.73 15.05
C ARG A 144 -7.46 13.22 14.90
N VAL A 145 -8.21 12.49 15.73
CA VAL A 145 -8.32 11.03 15.61
C VAL A 145 -9.17 10.68 14.41
N ILE A 146 -8.73 9.70 13.65
CA ILE A 146 -9.53 9.10 12.59
C ILE A 146 -10.25 7.91 13.22
N GLU A 147 -11.54 8.06 13.52
CA GLU A 147 -12.38 6.96 13.96
C GLU A 147 -12.72 6.07 12.76
N ALA A 148 -12.49 4.78 12.91
CA ALA A 148 -12.83 3.81 11.86
C ALA A 148 -14.36 3.81 11.64
N GLY A 149 -14.81 4.42 10.54
CA GLY A 149 -16.19 4.30 10.05
C GLY A 149 -17.05 5.56 9.97
N VAL A 150 -16.58 6.77 10.30
CA VAL A 150 -17.49 7.94 10.38
C VAL A 150 -17.03 9.19 9.65
N GLN A 151 -15.84 9.28 9.08
CA GLN A 151 -15.57 10.42 8.19
C GLN A 151 -15.89 10.03 6.76
N SER A 152 -16.93 10.63 6.21
CA SER A 152 -17.24 10.47 4.79
C SER A 152 -16.04 10.95 3.96
N ASP A 153 -15.60 10.13 3.01
CA ASP A 153 -14.55 10.50 2.04
C ASP A 153 -14.88 11.81 1.31
N ASP A 154 -16.16 12.19 1.30
CA ASP A 154 -16.68 13.43 0.76
C ASP A 154 -16.18 14.67 1.55
N GLU A 155 -16.16 14.65 2.89
CA GLU A 155 -15.67 15.80 3.69
C GLU A 155 -14.16 16.02 3.50
N ALA A 156 -13.39 14.94 3.45
CA ALA A 156 -11.95 15.03 3.19
C ALA A 156 -11.66 15.50 1.75
N ALA A 157 -12.49 15.10 0.78
CA ALA A 157 -12.38 15.54 -0.60
C ALA A 157 -12.78 17.02 -0.74
N GLU A 158 -13.88 17.45 -0.13
CA GLU A 158 -14.33 18.85 -0.10
C GLU A 158 -13.29 19.77 0.52
N LYS A 159 -12.65 19.35 1.61
CA LYS A 159 -11.59 20.12 2.27
C LYS A 159 -10.35 20.30 1.37
N LYS A 160 -9.92 19.24 0.68
CA LYS A 160 -8.80 19.31 -0.29
C LYS A 160 -9.15 20.19 -1.50
N ASP A 161 -10.38 20.14 -1.96
CA ASP A 161 -10.85 21.00 -3.05
C ASP A 161 -10.95 22.46 -2.61
N ALA A 162 -11.37 22.74 -1.37
CA ALA A 162 -11.36 24.08 -0.77
C ALA A 162 -9.93 24.63 -0.63
N GLU A 163 -8.98 23.85 -0.14
CA GLU A 163 -7.56 24.24 -0.04
C GLU A 163 -6.96 24.54 -1.44
N ARG A 164 -7.28 23.72 -2.43
CA ARG A 164 -6.84 23.96 -3.81
C ARG A 164 -7.45 25.23 -4.38
N ALA A 165 -8.71 25.53 -4.09
CA ALA A 165 -9.37 26.75 -4.50
C ALA A 165 -8.75 27.99 -3.82
N GLU A 166 -8.40 27.89 -2.54
CA GLU A 166 -7.68 28.94 -1.81
C GLU A 166 -6.30 29.19 -2.41
N LEU A 167 -5.51 28.15 -2.65
CA LEU A 167 -4.19 28.27 -3.31
C LEU A 167 -4.29 28.91 -4.70
N LYS A 168 -5.31 28.54 -5.47
CA LYS A 168 -5.57 29.14 -6.79
C LYS A 168 -5.88 30.63 -6.67
N ARG A 169 -6.74 31.02 -5.72
CA ARG A 169 -7.08 32.44 -5.45
C ARG A 169 -5.82 33.22 -5.07
N ASP A 170 -5.06 32.70 -4.10
CA ASP A 170 -3.83 33.33 -3.61
C ASP A 170 -2.79 33.49 -4.74
N LEU A 171 -2.64 32.48 -5.60
CA LEU A 171 -1.77 32.55 -6.78
C LEU A 171 -2.22 33.66 -7.76
N ILE A 172 -3.52 33.73 -8.05
CA ILE A 172 -4.06 34.77 -8.97
C ILE A 172 -3.80 36.15 -8.37
N VAL A 173 -4.09 36.36 -7.11
CA VAL A 173 -3.86 37.64 -6.42
C VAL A 173 -2.37 37.99 -6.40
N ALA A 174 -1.50 37.02 -6.01
CA ALA A 174 -0.06 37.26 -6.01
C ALA A 174 0.47 37.60 -7.40
N SER A 175 0.03 36.89 -8.43
CA SER A 175 0.47 37.12 -9.83
C SER A 175 -0.02 38.47 -10.36
N ALA A 176 -1.27 38.84 -10.08
CA ALA A 176 -1.84 40.11 -10.50
C ALA A 176 -1.13 41.31 -9.87
N LEU A 177 -0.70 41.20 -8.61
CA LEU A 177 0.02 42.28 -7.90
C LEU A 177 1.52 42.26 -8.22
N ALA A 178 2.14 41.09 -8.40
CA ALA A 178 3.57 40.96 -8.69
C ALA A 178 3.93 41.33 -10.16
N LEU A 179 3.02 41.08 -11.11
CA LEU A 179 3.26 41.34 -12.53
C LEU A 179 3.58 42.81 -12.82
N PRO A 180 2.83 43.82 -12.32
CA PRO A 180 3.19 45.21 -12.49
C PRO A 180 4.54 45.57 -11.89
N VAL A 181 4.86 45.04 -10.70
CA VAL A 181 6.17 45.26 -10.05
C VAL A 181 7.30 44.71 -10.90
N PHE A 182 7.11 43.49 -11.40
CA PHE A 182 8.08 42.84 -12.29
C PHE A 182 8.29 43.59 -13.61
N VAL A 183 7.19 44.03 -14.23
CA VAL A 183 7.26 44.78 -15.51
C VAL A 183 7.92 46.14 -15.30
N LEU A 184 7.67 46.85 -14.23
CA LEU A 184 8.29 48.15 -13.95
C LEU A 184 9.80 48.03 -13.73
N GLU A 185 10.25 47.01 -12.96
CA GLU A 185 11.67 46.86 -12.63
C GLU A 185 12.43 46.13 -13.75
N MET A 186 12.02 44.90 -14.06
CA MET A 186 12.74 44.10 -15.09
C MET A 186 12.53 44.65 -16.52
N GLY A 187 11.36 45.21 -16.79
CA GLY A 187 11.10 45.87 -18.06
C GLY A 187 12.03 47.08 -18.29
N SER A 188 12.32 47.82 -17.24
CA SER A 188 13.26 48.97 -17.31
C SER A 188 14.69 48.52 -17.62
N HIS A 189 15.05 47.29 -17.26
CA HIS A 189 16.36 46.71 -17.56
C HIS A 189 16.43 45.95 -18.89
N LEU A 190 15.33 45.35 -19.34
CA LEU A 190 15.31 44.46 -20.52
C LEU A 190 14.82 45.14 -21.80
N ILE A 191 13.95 46.15 -21.68
CA ILE A 191 13.33 46.81 -22.83
C ILE A 191 13.99 48.15 -23.07
N PRO A 192 14.70 48.36 -24.20
CA PRO A 192 15.28 49.67 -24.53
C PRO A 192 14.25 50.79 -24.53
N GLY A 193 14.53 51.89 -23.84
CA GLY A 193 13.65 53.07 -23.73
C GLY A 193 12.59 52.98 -22.62
N MET A 194 12.36 51.81 -22.02
CA MET A 194 11.36 51.66 -20.94
C MET A 194 11.78 52.39 -19.66
N HIS A 195 13.08 52.38 -19.34
CA HIS A 195 13.64 53.13 -18.22
C HIS A 195 13.36 54.63 -18.38
N GLU A 196 13.66 55.21 -19.55
CA GLU A 196 13.39 56.61 -19.84
C GLU A 196 11.90 56.96 -19.80
N TRP A 197 11.06 56.04 -20.30
CA TRP A 197 9.60 56.21 -20.23
C TRP A 197 9.08 56.21 -18.79
N VAL A 198 9.55 55.26 -17.95
CA VAL A 198 9.18 55.25 -16.50
C VAL A 198 9.66 56.50 -15.79
N MET A 199 10.88 56.93 -16.06
CA MET A 199 11.46 58.13 -15.46
C MET A 199 10.72 59.38 -15.88
N SER A 200 10.31 59.53 -17.14
CA SER A 200 9.64 60.72 -17.67
C SER A 200 8.13 60.73 -17.30
N THR A 201 7.47 59.61 -17.21
CA THR A 201 6.00 59.49 -17.04
C THR A 201 5.60 59.34 -15.58
N ILE A 202 6.29 58.45 -14.82
CA ILE A 202 5.94 58.11 -13.45
C ILE A 202 6.89 58.75 -12.44
N GLY A 203 8.14 58.84 -12.76
CA GLY A 203 9.23 59.22 -11.87
C GLY A 203 9.72 58.08 -11.01
N MET A 204 11.03 58.01 -10.72
CA MET A 204 11.64 56.92 -9.98
C MET A 204 11.03 56.73 -8.60
N GLN A 205 10.88 57.80 -7.84
CA GLN A 205 10.37 57.73 -6.47
C GLN A 205 8.90 57.26 -6.40
N ALA A 206 8.06 57.71 -7.35
CA ALA A 206 6.67 57.29 -7.43
C ALA A 206 6.56 55.79 -7.84
N SER A 207 7.43 55.34 -8.74
CA SER A 207 7.55 53.94 -9.13
C SER A 207 7.92 53.09 -7.91
N TRP A 208 8.88 53.50 -7.07
CA TRP A 208 9.25 52.76 -5.86
C TRP A 208 8.14 52.75 -4.82
N TYR A 209 7.37 53.83 -4.65
CA TYR A 209 6.19 53.82 -3.78
C TYR A 209 5.10 52.85 -4.28
N LEU A 210 4.85 52.82 -5.59
CA LEU A 210 3.91 51.87 -6.17
C LEU A 210 4.35 50.43 -5.95
N GLN A 211 5.64 50.14 -6.25
CA GLN A 211 6.22 48.81 -6.01
C GLN A 211 6.16 48.42 -4.53
N PHE A 212 6.44 49.34 -3.61
CA PHE A 212 6.28 49.13 -2.15
C PHE A 212 4.87 48.70 -1.79
N VAL A 213 3.86 49.45 -2.24
CA VAL A 213 2.44 49.16 -1.90
C VAL A 213 2.03 47.81 -2.46
N LEU A 214 2.33 47.55 -3.74
CA LEU A 214 1.97 46.26 -4.38
C LEU A 214 2.65 45.09 -3.72
N THR A 215 3.93 45.20 -3.43
CA THR A 215 4.69 44.12 -2.78
C THR A 215 4.23 43.92 -1.32
N ALA A 216 3.96 44.98 -0.58
CA ALA A 216 3.40 44.88 0.76
C ALA A 216 2.06 44.11 0.76
N LEU A 217 1.20 44.36 -0.25
CA LEU A 217 -0.06 43.63 -0.41
C LEU A 217 0.20 42.17 -0.77
N VAL A 218 1.20 41.84 -1.62
CA VAL A 218 1.60 40.45 -1.91
C VAL A 218 2.04 39.74 -0.64
N LEU A 219 2.85 40.37 0.19
CA LEU A 219 3.35 39.75 1.42
C LEU A 219 2.24 39.63 2.50
N ALA A 220 1.36 40.65 2.64
CA ALA A 220 0.33 40.68 3.66
C ALA A 220 -0.90 39.81 3.36
N ILE A 221 -1.23 39.55 2.07
CA ILE A 221 -2.44 38.82 1.68
C ILE A 221 -2.04 37.38 1.25
N PRO A 222 -1.54 37.10 0.04
CA PRO A 222 -1.22 35.73 -0.36
C PRO A 222 0.06 35.19 0.31
N GLY A 223 1.02 36.05 0.68
CA GLY A 223 2.28 35.71 1.34
C GLY A 223 2.16 35.46 2.84
N ARG A 224 1.07 35.88 3.48
CA ARG A 224 0.85 35.79 4.93
C ARG A 224 1.15 34.42 5.51
N ARG A 225 0.77 33.36 4.80
CA ARG A 225 0.96 31.96 5.20
C ARG A 225 2.42 31.60 5.47
N PHE A 226 3.36 32.16 4.70
CA PHE A 226 4.79 31.89 4.86
C PHE A 226 5.33 32.47 6.16
N TYR A 227 4.87 33.65 6.53
CA TYR A 227 5.25 34.30 7.78
C TYR A 227 4.60 33.66 9.00
N GLN A 228 3.32 33.35 8.93
CA GLN A 228 2.58 32.71 10.02
C GLN A 228 3.13 31.33 10.40
N LYS A 229 3.64 30.55 9.43
CA LYS A 229 4.22 29.24 9.66
C LYS A 229 5.75 29.31 9.83
N GLY A 230 6.44 30.12 9.04
CA GLY A 230 7.90 30.16 8.99
C GLY A 230 8.53 30.86 10.19
N ILE A 231 7.98 31.96 10.68
CA ILE A 231 8.54 32.67 11.85
C ILE A 231 8.45 31.84 13.13
N PRO A 232 7.30 31.24 13.51
CA PRO A 232 7.26 30.35 14.66
C PRO A 232 8.18 29.14 14.54
N ALA A 233 8.34 28.55 13.33
CA ALA A 233 9.28 27.46 13.10
C ALA A 233 10.74 27.89 13.33
N LEU A 234 11.10 29.09 12.89
CA LEU A 234 12.43 29.66 13.10
C LEU A 234 12.71 29.93 14.59
N LEU A 235 11.75 30.51 15.32
CA LEU A 235 11.86 30.79 16.74
C LEU A 235 12.00 29.52 17.58
N ARG A 236 11.43 28.40 17.13
CA ARG A 236 11.56 27.10 17.76
C ARG A 236 12.84 26.34 17.35
N LEU A 237 13.79 27.01 16.66
CA LEU A 237 15.03 26.41 16.12
C LEU A 237 14.80 25.17 15.24
N ALA A 238 13.69 25.18 14.54
CA ALA A 238 13.29 24.10 13.63
C ALA A 238 12.83 24.70 12.29
N PRO A 239 13.74 25.40 11.56
CA PRO A 239 13.41 26.05 10.31
C PRO A 239 12.90 25.07 9.27
N ASP A 240 11.94 25.52 8.49
CA ASP A 240 11.33 24.78 7.38
C ASP A 240 11.37 25.60 6.09
N MET A 241 10.74 25.10 5.03
CA MET A 241 10.63 25.82 3.77
C MET A 241 9.97 27.19 3.93
N ASN A 242 8.95 27.31 4.78
CA ASN A 242 8.28 28.61 4.99
C ASN A 242 9.22 29.61 5.68
N SER A 243 10.13 29.12 6.54
CA SER A 243 11.17 29.95 7.16
C SER A 243 12.13 30.54 6.12
N LEU A 244 12.58 29.73 5.14
CA LEU A 244 13.47 30.21 4.08
C LEU A 244 12.81 31.31 3.24
N VAL A 245 11.54 31.10 2.86
CA VAL A 245 10.75 32.08 2.09
C VAL A 245 10.52 33.34 2.91
N ALA A 246 10.11 33.21 4.17
CA ALA A 246 9.86 34.35 5.04
C ALA A 246 11.11 35.21 5.25
N VAL A 247 12.28 34.59 5.51
CA VAL A 247 13.55 35.30 5.69
C VAL A 247 13.99 35.96 4.39
N GLY A 248 13.96 35.22 3.26
CA GLY A 248 14.40 35.75 1.96
C GLY A 248 13.55 36.93 1.48
N THR A 249 12.21 36.80 1.56
CA THR A 249 11.30 37.87 1.15
C THR A 249 11.31 39.06 2.11
N ALA A 250 11.45 38.81 3.42
CA ALA A 250 11.56 39.88 4.40
C ALA A 250 12.87 40.67 4.23
N ALA A 251 13.98 40.00 3.92
CA ALA A 251 15.26 40.66 3.69
C ALA A 251 15.22 41.54 2.43
N ALA A 252 14.68 41.02 1.31
CA ALA A 252 14.54 41.78 0.06
C ALA A 252 13.60 42.98 0.23
N PHE A 253 12.43 42.77 0.85
CA PHE A 253 11.46 43.83 1.11
C PHE A 253 12.00 44.85 2.08
N GLY A 254 12.57 44.43 3.21
CA GLY A 254 13.10 45.34 4.26
C GLY A 254 14.24 46.21 3.71
N TYR A 255 15.13 45.67 2.93
CA TYR A 255 16.18 46.45 2.27
C TYR A 255 15.58 47.48 1.31
N SER A 256 14.59 47.09 0.51
CA SER A 256 13.92 47.98 -0.45
C SER A 256 13.15 49.10 0.28
N VAL A 257 12.59 48.82 1.44
CA VAL A 257 11.95 49.85 2.28
C VAL A 257 12.98 50.87 2.77
N VAL A 258 14.15 50.43 3.24
CA VAL A 258 15.25 51.34 3.64
C VAL A 258 15.74 52.16 2.46
N ALA A 259 15.91 51.54 1.29
CA ALA A 259 16.32 52.23 0.08
C ALA A 259 15.29 53.31 -0.37
N THR A 260 14.00 53.04 -0.21
CA THR A 260 12.92 53.94 -0.63
C THR A 260 12.71 55.11 0.32
N PHE A 261 12.67 54.83 1.65
CA PHE A 261 12.25 55.81 2.67
C PHE A 261 13.43 56.44 3.44
N LEU A 262 14.57 55.73 3.55
CA LEU A 262 15.73 56.12 4.32
C LEU A 262 17.04 55.96 3.53
N PRO A 263 17.13 56.44 2.29
CA PRO A 263 18.27 56.18 1.40
C PRO A 263 19.61 56.68 1.97
N THR A 264 19.59 57.65 2.88
CA THR A 264 20.78 58.19 3.53
C THR A 264 21.47 57.24 4.50
N LEU A 265 20.77 56.18 4.93
CA LEU A 265 21.32 55.12 5.77
C LEU A 265 22.14 54.10 4.98
N LEU A 266 21.99 54.12 3.65
CA LEU A 266 22.69 53.16 2.79
C LEU A 266 23.98 53.83 2.25
N PRO A 267 25.06 53.02 2.06
CA PRO A 267 26.29 53.50 1.42
C PRO A 267 26.03 54.01 0.01
N ALA A 268 26.84 54.93 -0.45
CA ALA A 268 26.74 55.45 -1.79
C ALA A 268 26.79 54.38 -2.88
N GLY A 269 25.88 54.40 -3.85
CA GLY A 269 25.81 53.37 -4.91
C GLY A 269 25.01 52.12 -4.54
N THR A 270 24.48 52.00 -3.28
CA THR A 270 23.68 50.83 -2.85
C THR A 270 22.17 51.08 -2.85
N VAL A 271 21.72 52.25 -3.26
CA VAL A 271 20.32 52.64 -3.25
C VAL A 271 19.63 52.03 -4.48
N ASN A 272 19.29 50.71 -4.34
CA ASN A 272 18.49 49.92 -5.25
C ASN A 272 17.33 49.25 -4.54
N VAL A 273 16.28 48.91 -5.27
CA VAL A 273 15.11 48.21 -4.71
C VAL A 273 15.06 46.78 -5.26
N TYR A 274 14.48 45.85 -4.49
CA TYR A 274 14.28 44.44 -4.81
C TYR A 274 12.84 43.99 -4.49
N TYR A 275 11.89 44.93 -4.69
CA TYR A 275 10.48 44.66 -4.48
C TYR A 275 9.98 43.56 -5.41
N GLU A 276 10.45 43.56 -6.67
CA GLU A 276 10.12 42.57 -7.66
C GLU A 276 10.57 41.17 -7.22
N ALA A 277 11.76 41.06 -6.65
CA ALA A 277 12.26 39.78 -6.14
C ALA A 277 11.32 39.24 -5.05
N ALA A 278 10.97 40.05 -4.04
CA ALA A 278 10.07 39.61 -2.96
C ALA A 278 8.69 39.21 -3.47
N ALA A 279 8.10 39.96 -4.40
CA ALA A 279 6.76 39.72 -4.95
C ALA A 279 6.75 38.47 -5.86
N VAL A 280 7.72 38.35 -6.78
CA VAL A 280 7.80 37.25 -7.75
C VAL A 280 8.13 35.93 -7.06
N ILE A 281 8.98 35.94 -6.03
CA ILE A 281 9.28 34.73 -5.21
C ILE A 281 7.99 34.18 -4.61
N VAL A 282 7.14 35.00 -4.00
CA VAL A 282 5.86 34.55 -3.43
C VAL A 282 4.97 33.95 -4.52
N ALA A 283 4.84 34.64 -5.66
CA ALA A 283 4.01 34.16 -6.77
C ALA A 283 4.49 32.81 -7.33
N LEU A 284 5.80 32.64 -7.55
CA LEU A 284 6.36 31.41 -8.10
C LEU A 284 6.30 30.23 -7.11
N ILE A 285 6.46 30.50 -5.81
CA ILE A 285 6.30 29.46 -4.79
C ILE A 285 4.83 29.04 -4.67
N LEU A 286 3.89 29.96 -4.71
CA LEU A 286 2.47 29.65 -4.75
C LEU A 286 2.08 28.88 -6.02
N LEU A 287 2.68 29.21 -7.16
CA LEU A 287 2.52 28.42 -8.39
C LEU A 287 3.00 26.99 -8.18
N GLY A 288 4.20 26.80 -7.64
CA GLY A 288 4.73 25.48 -7.33
C GLY A 288 3.78 24.67 -6.41
N ARG A 289 3.28 25.29 -5.35
CA ARG A 289 2.31 24.66 -4.42
C ARG A 289 0.95 24.37 -5.05
N PHE A 290 0.46 25.25 -5.89
CA PHE A 290 -0.78 24.97 -6.62
C PHE A 290 -0.64 23.80 -7.58
N LEU A 291 0.48 23.72 -8.32
CA LEU A 291 0.77 22.59 -9.20
C LEU A 291 0.91 21.28 -8.40
N GLU A 292 1.54 21.35 -7.24
CA GLU A 292 1.65 20.24 -6.29
C GLU A 292 0.27 19.75 -5.82
N ALA A 293 -0.59 20.65 -5.31
CA ALA A 293 -1.93 20.32 -4.84
C ALA A 293 -2.82 19.75 -5.96
N ARG A 294 -2.71 20.31 -7.18
CA ARG A 294 -3.39 19.80 -8.36
C ARG A 294 -2.95 18.37 -8.74
N ALA A 295 -1.69 18.08 -8.53
CA ALA A 295 -1.11 16.79 -8.84
C ALA A 295 -1.50 15.72 -7.82
N LYS A 296 -1.42 16.04 -6.53
CA LYS A 296 -1.90 15.16 -5.45
C LYS A 296 -3.37 14.77 -5.67
N GLY A 297 -4.21 15.69 -6.13
CA GLY A 297 -5.61 15.40 -6.49
C GLY A 297 -5.76 14.40 -7.64
N ARG A 298 -4.87 14.43 -8.64
CA ARG A 298 -4.89 13.48 -9.77
C ARG A 298 -4.36 12.10 -9.42
N THR A 299 -3.47 11.97 -8.44
CA THR A 299 -2.93 10.68 -8.00
C THR A 299 -3.94 9.89 -7.17
N SER A 300 -4.90 10.54 -6.52
CA SER A 300 -6.04 9.92 -5.83
C SER A 300 -7.14 9.39 -6.79
N GLU A 301 -6.96 9.57 -8.11
CA GLU A 301 -7.95 9.20 -9.12
C GLU A 301 -8.17 7.68 -9.22
N ALA A 302 -7.13 6.87 -8.94
CA ALA A 302 -7.26 5.41 -8.93
C ALA A 302 -8.21 4.94 -7.81
N ILE A 303 -8.06 5.47 -6.59
CA ILE A 303 -8.99 5.17 -5.49
C ILE A 303 -10.40 5.67 -5.83
N LYS A 304 -10.53 6.89 -6.36
CA LYS A 304 -11.84 7.41 -6.80
C LYS A 304 -12.49 6.52 -7.87
N ARG A 305 -11.72 5.91 -8.77
CA ARG A 305 -12.25 4.95 -9.74
C ARG A 305 -12.78 3.70 -9.04
N LEU A 306 -12.06 3.15 -8.06
CA LEU A 306 -12.51 2.01 -7.27
C LEU A 306 -13.79 2.35 -6.48
N VAL A 307 -13.82 3.48 -5.80
CA VAL A 307 -15.02 3.97 -5.08
C VAL A 307 -16.21 4.14 -6.05
N ASN A 308 -15.99 4.65 -7.26
CA ASN A 308 -17.02 4.80 -8.27
C ASN A 308 -17.53 3.46 -8.85
N LEU A 309 -16.88 2.33 -8.56
CA LEU A 309 -17.42 1.01 -8.90
C LEU A 309 -18.58 0.60 -7.99
N GLN A 310 -18.66 1.14 -6.79
CA GLN A 310 -19.74 0.84 -5.87
C GLN A 310 -21.08 1.32 -6.43
N ALA A 311 -22.09 0.44 -6.41
CA ALA A 311 -23.46 0.83 -6.72
C ALA A 311 -23.96 1.81 -5.64
N LYS A 312 -24.78 2.78 -6.03
CA LYS A 312 -25.38 3.73 -5.08
C LYS A 312 -26.70 3.23 -4.50
N VAL A 313 -27.41 2.41 -5.26
CA VAL A 313 -28.74 1.88 -4.94
C VAL A 313 -28.72 0.36 -5.13
N ALA A 314 -29.43 -0.35 -4.29
CA ALA A 314 -29.67 -1.79 -4.37
C ALA A 314 -31.19 -2.08 -4.47
N HIS A 315 -31.55 -3.03 -5.31
CA HIS A 315 -32.94 -3.49 -5.47
C HIS A 315 -33.19 -4.66 -4.50
N VAL A 316 -33.58 -4.37 -3.28
CA VAL A 316 -33.78 -5.39 -2.23
C VAL A 316 -35.22 -5.95 -2.26
N VAL A 317 -35.33 -7.27 -2.22
CA VAL A 317 -36.63 -7.97 -2.17
C VAL A 317 -37.05 -8.11 -0.71
N ARG A 318 -38.03 -7.31 -0.27
CA ARG A 318 -38.64 -7.37 1.07
C ARG A 318 -40.14 -7.66 0.95
N ASP A 319 -40.62 -8.66 1.66
CA ASP A 319 -42.05 -9.09 1.64
C ASP A 319 -42.59 -9.37 0.21
N GLY A 320 -41.74 -9.93 -0.67
CA GLY A 320 -42.13 -10.26 -2.04
C GLY A 320 -42.22 -9.04 -2.98
N ARG A 321 -41.73 -7.88 -2.56
CA ARG A 321 -41.68 -6.67 -3.39
C ARG A 321 -40.24 -6.16 -3.48
N THR A 322 -39.82 -5.77 -4.66
CA THR A 322 -38.52 -5.12 -4.88
C THR A 322 -38.60 -3.66 -4.47
N VAL A 323 -37.75 -3.22 -3.56
CA VAL A 323 -37.67 -1.86 -3.04
C VAL A 323 -36.24 -1.33 -3.29
N ASP A 324 -36.16 -0.11 -3.79
CA ASP A 324 -34.89 0.58 -3.98
C ASP A 324 -34.41 1.16 -2.66
N VAL A 325 -33.24 0.72 -2.19
CA VAL A 325 -32.62 1.21 -0.97
C VAL A 325 -31.18 1.69 -1.27
N PRO A 326 -30.68 2.68 -0.54
CA PRO A 326 -29.23 3.00 -0.59
C PRO A 326 -28.40 1.78 -0.23
N VAL A 327 -27.26 1.58 -0.91
CA VAL A 327 -26.42 0.37 -0.72
C VAL A 327 -25.92 0.21 0.73
N ASN A 328 -25.77 1.30 1.45
CA ASN A 328 -25.36 1.30 2.88
C ASN A 328 -26.45 0.83 3.84
N GLU A 329 -27.70 0.68 3.38
CA GLU A 329 -28.83 0.16 4.17
C GLU A 329 -29.13 -1.32 3.89
N VAL A 330 -28.34 -1.96 3.01
CA VAL A 330 -28.43 -3.41 2.74
C VAL A 330 -27.82 -4.16 3.90
N LEU A 331 -28.54 -5.18 4.39
CA LEU A 331 -28.09 -6.04 5.49
C LEU A 331 -27.61 -7.40 4.97
N SER A 332 -26.72 -8.04 5.72
CA SER A 332 -26.33 -9.41 5.42
C SER A 332 -27.56 -10.34 5.52
N GLY A 333 -27.74 -11.18 4.51
CA GLY A 333 -28.91 -12.03 4.33
C GLY A 333 -30.04 -11.44 3.48
N ASP A 334 -30.02 -10.14 3.17
CA ASP A 334 -30.97 -9.53 2.24
C ASP A 334 -30.84 -10.18 0.85
N VAL A 335 -31.98 -10.31 0.17
CA VAL A 335 -32.05 -10.80 -1.21
C VAL A 335 -32.14 -9.62 -2.15
N VAL A 336 -31.21 -9.54 -3.10
CA VAL A 336 -31.03 -8.40 -4.01
C VAL A 336 -31.20 -8.85 -5.43
N GLU A 337 -32.00 -8.14 -6.21
CA GLU A 337 -32.15 -8.33 -7.65
C GLU A 337 -31.11 -7.51 -8.40
N VAL A 338 -30.37 -8.14 -9.32
CA VAL A 338 -29.36 -7.48 -10.17
C VAL A 338 -29.76 -7.67 -11.62
N ARG A 339 -30.12 -6.57 -12.28
CA ARG A 339 -30.60 -6.58 -13.67
C ARG A 339 -29.45 -6.56 -14.67
N PRO A 340 -29.71 -6.93 -15.93
CA PRO A 340 -28.71 -6.81 -16.99
C PRO A 340 -28.18 -5.38 -17.13
N GLY A 341 -26.84 -5.23 -17.19
CA GLY A 341 -26.14 -3.95 -17.27
C GLY A 341 -25.96 -3.24 -15.94
N GLU A 342 -26.52 -3.74 -14.84
CA GLU A 342 -26.35 -3.17 -13.51
C GLU A 342 -25.12 -3.71 -12.81
N ARG A 343 -24.65 -2.93 -11.85
CA ARG A 343 -23.57 -3.37 -10.93
C ARG A 343 -24.12 -4.18 -9.79
N VAL A 344 -23.42 -5.23 -9.43
CA VAL A 344 -23.69 -5.99 -8.20
C VAL A 344 -23.46 -5.05 -7.00
N PRO A 345 -24.48 -4.82 -6.14
CA PRO A 345 -24.36 -3.79 -5.10
C PRO A 345 -23.52 -4.21 -3.90
N VAL A 346 -23.53 -5.47 -3.53
CA VAL A 346 -22.82 -6.05 -2.37
C VAL A 346 -22.32 -7.44 -2.71
N ASP A 347 -21.39 -7.98 -1.93
CA ASP A 347 -20.94 -9.36 -2.12
C ASP A 347 -22.03 -10.34 -1.72
N GLY A 348 -22.17 -11.42 -2.47
CA GLY A 348 -23.24 -12.38 -2.22
C GLY A 348 -23.09 -13.69 -2.96
N GLU A 349 -24.10 -14.54 -2.79
CA GLU A 349 -24.26 -15.81 -3.48
C GLU A 349 -25.50 -15.78 -4.37
N VAL A 350 -25.38 -16.25 -5.59
CA VAL A 350 -26.51 -16.35 -6.52
C VAL A 350 -27.50 -17.39 -6.02
N VAL A 351 -28.74 -16.97 -5.79
CA VAL A 351 -29.85 -17.84 -5.37
C VAL A 351 -30.63 -18.32 -6.59
N GLU A 352 -30.85 -17.41 -7.56
CA GLU A 352 -31.64 -17.68 -8.75
C GLU A 352 -31.11 -16.91 -9.96
N GLY A 353 -31.25 -17.47 -11.15
CA GLY A 353 -30.80 -16.87 -12.39
C GLY A 353 -29.48 -17.44 -12.91
N ARG A 354 -29.15 -17.05 -14.14
CA ARG A 354 -27.86 -17.38 -14.79
C ARG A 354 -27.45 -16.20 -15.65
N SER A 355 -26.19 -15.76 -15.50
CA SER A 355 -25.64 -14.64 -16.25
C SER A 355 -24.12 -14.73 -16.36
N TYR A 356 -23.56 -13.82 -17.15
CA TYR A 356 -22.13 -13.54 -17.19
C TYR A 356 -21.84 -12.24 -16.45
N ILE A 357 -20.86 -12.26 -15.55
CA ILE A 357 -20.43 -11.07 -14.81
C ILE A 357 -19.03 -10.67 -15.27
N ASP A 358 -18.87 -9.39 -15.58
CA ASP A 358 -17.59 -8.77 -15.85
C ASP A 358 -16.92 -8.42 -14.52
N GLU A 359 -15.89 -9.19 -14.17
CA GLU A 359 -15.08 -9.03 -12.97
C GLU A 359 -13.72 -8.37 -13.27
N SER A 360 -13.49 -7.90 -14.51
CA SER A 360 -12.21 -7.36 -14.98
C SER A 360 -11.69 -6.19 -14.14
N MET A 361 -12.58 -5.40 -13.56
CA MET A 361 -12.21 -4.26 -12.69
C MET A 361 -11.63 -4.69 -11.34
N ILE A 362 -11.82 -5.94 -10.95
CA ILE A 362 -11.33 -6.51 -9.68
C ILE A 362 -10.22 -7.51 -9.95
N SER A 363 -10.47 -8.52 -10.81
CA SER A 363 -9.52 -9.57 -11.12
C SER A 363 -8.44 -9.17 -12.13
N GLY A 364 -8.71 -8.15 -12.96
CA GLY A 364 -7.88 -7.78 -14.11
C GLY A 364 -8.11 -8.67 -15.34
N GLU A 365 -8.92 -9.72 -15.25
CA GLU A 365 -9.18 -10.66 -16.36
C GLU A 365 -10.32 -10.16 -17.23
N PRO A 366 -10.13 -10.00 -18.57
CA PRO A 366 -11.11 -9.39 -19.44
C PRO A 366 -12.28 -10.29 -19.82
N ILE A 367 -12.23 -11.59 -19.49
CA ILE A 367 -13.25 -12.56 -19.86
C ILE A 367 -14.34 -12.61 -18.80
N PRO A 368 -15.62 -12.32 -19.15
CA PRO A 368 -16.73 -12.43 -18.21
C PRO A 368 -16.93 -13.86 -17.69
N VAL A 369 -17.20 -13.98 -16.40
CA VAL A 369 -17.35 -15.26 -15.70
C VAL A 369 -18.82 -15.65 -15.63
N GLU A 370 -19.15 -16.89 -16.01
CA GLU A 370 -20.51 -17.42 -15.87
C GLU A 370 -20.86 -17.63 -14.41
N LYS A 371 -22.03 -17.14 -13.98
CA LYS A 371 -22.59 -17.29 -12.64
C LYS A 371 -23.94 -18.00 -12.72
N GLN A 372 -24.11 -18.98 -11.85
CA GLN A 372 -25.30 -19.80 -11.70
C GLN A 372 -25.63 -19.96 -10.21
N PRO A 373 -26.80 -20.48 -9.83
CA PRO A 373 -27.14 -20.69 -8.42
C PRO A 373 -26.02 -21.41 -7.66
N GLY A 374 -25.64 -20.87 -6.49
CA GLY A 374 -24.50 -21.29 -5.68
C GLY A 374 -23.16 -20.61 -6.03
N SER A 375 -23.10 -19.81 -7.10
CA SER A 375 -21.89 -19.04 -7.43
C SER A 375 -21.78 -17.78 -6.59
N SER A 376 -20.55 -17.46 -6.12
CA SER A 376 -20.28 -16.19 -5.45
C SER A 376 -20.17 -15.04 -6.46
N VAL A 377 -20.61 -13.85 -6.05
CA VAL A 377 -20.54 -12.59 -6.81
C VAL A 377 -19.96 -11.50 -5.93
N VAL A 378 -19.22 -10.58 -6.53
CA VAL A 378 -18.52 -9.51 -5.83
C VAL A 378 -19.15 -8.16 -6.15
N GLY A 379 -19.35 -7.34 -5.14
CA GLY A 379 -19.89 -5.98 -5.27
C GLY A 379 -18.99 -5.10 -6.14
N GLY A 380 -19.63 -4.29 -7.02
CA GLY A 380 -18.94 -3.43 -7.97
C GLY A 380 -18.69 -4.03 -9.34
N THR A 381 -18.84 -5.35 -9.51
CA THR A 381 -18.77 -6.04 -10.81
C THR A 381 -20.04 -5.79 -11.65
N VAL A 382 -19.98 -6.01 -12.96
CA VAL A 382 -21.09 -5.65 -13.87
C VAL A 382 -21.77 -6.90 -14.40
N ASN A 383 -23.07 -7.02 -14.13
CA ASN A 383 -23.91 -8.07 -14.67
C ASN A 383 -24.23 -7.80 -16.16
N GLN A 384 -24.04 -8.78 -17.04
CA GLN A 384 -24.15 -8.55 -18.50
C GLN A 384 -25.53 -8.88 -19.08
N LYS A 385 -25.94 -10.16 -19.09
CA LYS A 385 -27.06 -10.59 -19.96
C LYS A 385 -28.29 -11.09 -19.25
N GLY A 386 -28.14 -11.78 -18.12
CA GLY A 386 -29.25 -12.38 -17.36
C GLY A 386 -29.61 -11.55 -16.12
N ALA A 387 -30.81 -11.70 -15.59
CA ALA A 387 -31.12 -11.21 -14.25
C ALA A 387 -30.63 -12.22 -13.22
N LEU A 388 -30.07 -11.73 -12.11
CA LEU A 388 -29.61 -12.54 -11.00
C LEU A 388 -30.33 -12.12 -9.73
N THR A 389 -30.71 -13.11 -8.91
CA THR A 389 -31.12 -12.90 -7.54
C THR A 389 -29.98 -13.33 -6.63
N VAL A 390 -29.49 -12.41 -5.83
CA VAL A 390 -28.28 -12.59 -5.02
C VAL A 390 -28.63 -12.42 -3.55
N ARG A 391 -28.21 -13.36 -2.70
CA ARG A 391 -28.27 -13.21 -1.24
C ARG A 391 -27.00 -12.53 -0.76
N ALA A 392 -27.13 -11.40 -0.09
CA ALA A 392 -26.01 -10.64 0.46
C ALA A 392 -25.27 -11.46 1.54
N THR A 393 -23.98 -11.67 1.37
CA THR A 393 -23.10 -12.36 2.34
C THR A 393 -22.20 -11.39 3.09
N ALA A 394 -21.67 -10.35 2.40
CA ALA A 394 -20.88 -9.29 3.02
C ALA A 394 -21.39 -7.91 2.56
N VAL A 395 -21.46 -6.97 3.50
CA VAL A 395 -22.04 -5.64 3.28
C VAL A 395 -21.14 -4.55 3.89
N GLY A 396 -21.26 -3.33 3.38
CA GLY A 396 -20.54 -2.17 3.91
C GLY A 396 -19.03 -2.34 3.90
N ALA A 397 -18.38 -2.18 5.05
CA ALA A 397 -16.94 -2.29 5.20
C ALA A 397 -16.38 -3.71 5.00
N GLN A 398 -17.24 -4.73 4.99
CA GLN A 398 -16.81 -6.13 4.84
C GLN A 398 -16.80 -6.59 3.38
N THR A 399 -17.30 -5.77 2.44
CA THR A 399 -17.26 -6.12 1.01
C THR A 399 -15.81 -6.17 0.50
N MET A 400 -15.55 -7.05 -0.45
CA MET A 400 -14.25 -7.20 -1.11
C MET A 400 -13.76 -5.87 -1.68
N LEU A 401 -14.64 -5.09 -2.32
CA LEU A 401 -14.30 -3.77 -2.86
C LEU A 401 -13.88 -2.80 -1.75
N ALA A 402 -14.55 -2.78 -0.61
CA ALA A 402 -14.18 -1.94 0.53
C ALA A 402 -12.82 -2.39 1.13
N GLN A 403 -12.54 -3.68 1.14
CA GLN A 403 -11.23 -4.21 1.58
C GLN A 403 -10.11 -3.81 0.61
N ILE A 404 -10.35 -3.90 -0.71
CA ILE A 404 -9.40 -3.45 -1.74
C ILE A 404 -9.07 -1.96 -1.55
N ILE A 405 -10.08 -1.11 -1.39
CA ILE A 405 -9.90 0.33 -1.17
C ILE A 405 -9.02 0.56 0.07
N ARG A 406 -9.33 -0.10 1.20
CA ARG A 406 -8.53 0.01 2.43
C ARG A 406 -7.08 -0.45 2.25
N MET A 407 -6.85 -1.56 1.54
CA MET A 407 -5.48 -2.04 1.27
C MET A 407 -4.68 -1.01 0.46
N VAL A 408 -5.28 -0.43 -0.57
CA VAL A 408 -4.63 0.61 -1.38
C VAL A 408 -4.34 1.87 -0.55
N GLU A 409 -5.27 2.30 0.31
CA GLU A 409 -5.08 3.44 1.21
C GLU A 409 -3.95 3.18 2.23
N GLN A 410 -3.91 2.01 2.84
CA GLN A 410 -2.87 1.62 3.78
C GLN A 410 -1.50 1.57 3.11
N ALA A 411 -1.40 1.00 1.90
CA ALA A 411 -0.17 0.99 1.14
C ALA A 411 0.32 2.41 0.80
N GLN A 412 -0.59 3.30 0.41
CA GLN A 412 -0.26 4.70 0.13
C GLN A 412 0.10 5.48 1.39
N GLY A 413 -0.50 5.13 2.53
CA GLY A 413 -0.22 5.72 3.84
C GLY A 413 1.11 5.28 4.46
N SER A 414 1.65 4.14 4.07
CA SER A 414 2.86 3.60 4.65
C SER A 414 4.12 4.33 4.18
N LYS A 415 5.12 4.40 5.06
CA LYS A 415 6.39 5.08 4.80
C LYS A 415 7.46 4.08 4.36
N LEU A 416 8.02 4.29 3.18
CA LEU A 416 9.13 3.47 2.70
C LEU A 416 10.43 3.75 3.46
N PRO A 417 11.32 2.76 3.65
CA PRO A 417 12.65 2.96 4.20
C PRO A 417 13.45 4.07 3.49
N ILE A 418 13.37 4.15 2.17
CA ILE A 418 14.01 5.21 1.37
C ILE A 418 13.48 6.61 1.73
N GLN A 419 12.20 6.73 2.04
CA GLN A 419 11.60 8.00 2.47
C GLN A 419 12.13 8.43 3.84
N ALA A 420 12.28 7.50 4.78
CA ALA A 420 12.85 7.79 6.09
C ALA A 420 14.28 8.36 6.00
N VAL A 421 15.09 7.84 5.06
CA VAL A 421 16.43 8.39 4.79
C VAL A 421 16.35 9.82 4.24
N VAL A 422 15.45 10.07 3.29
CA VAL A 422 15.26 11.39 2.69
C VAL A 422 14.83 12.42 3.73
N ASP A 423 13.88 12.06 4.60
CA ASP A 423 13.41 12.94 5.68
C ASP A 423 14.55 13.29 6.65
N LYS A 424 15.37 12.31 7.01
CA LYS A 424 16.55 12.53 7.86
C LYS A 424 17.56 13.48 7.21
N VAL A 425 17.83 13.34 5.92
CA VAL A 425 18.70 14.26 5.18
C VAL A 425 18.11 15.67 5.17
N THR A 426 16.81 15.80 4.92
CA THR A 426 16.13 17.10 4.85
C THR A 426 16.18 17.87 6.17
N LEU A 427 16.15 17.19 7.31
CA LEU A 427 16.26 17.81 8.64
C LEU A 427 17.58 18.60 8.83
N TRP A 428 18.66 18.12 8.25
CA TRP A 428 19.97 18.77 8.31
C TRP A 428 20.18 19.76 7.17
N PHE A 429 19.53 19.54 6.04
CA PHE A 429 19.71 20.35 4.84
C PHE A 429 19.29 21.81 5.05
N VAL A 430 18.12 22.07 5.65
CA VAL A 430 17.61 23.45 5.83
C VAL A 430 18.51 24.29 6.74
N PRO A 431 18.95 23.83 7.92
CA PRO A 431 19.93 24.55 8.73
C PRO A 431 21.27 24.80 8.00
N ALA A 432 21.76 23.79 7.26
CA ALA A 432 22.99 23.92 6.48
C ALA A 432 22.89 24.99 5.40
N VAL A 433 21.76 25.08 4.72
CA VAL A 433 21.48 26.12 3.72
C VAL A 433 21.42 27.51 4.35
N MET A 434 20.79 27.65 5.51
CA MET A 434 20.76 28.95 6.22
C MET A 434 22.16 29.40 6.60
N LEU A 435 23.01 28.47 7.06
CA LEU A 435 24.41 28.74 7.33
C LEU A 435 25.16 29.14 6.06
N ALA A 436 24.94 28.41 4.95
CA ALA A 436 25.56 28.74 3.67
C ALA A 436 25.15 30.13 3.16
N ALA A 437 23.90 30.51 3.33
CA ALA A 437 23.43 31.84 2.97
C ALA A 437 24.06 32.94 3.85
N LEU A 438 24.19 32.68 5.16
CA LEU A 438 24.87 33.60 6.07
C LEU A 438 26.36 33.76 5.71
N VAL A 439 27.05 32.66 5.41
CA VAL A 439 28.46 32.68 4.96
C VAL A 439 28.56 33.43 3.64
N THR A 440 27.66 33.15 2.69
CA THR A 440 27.61 33.87 1.41
C THR A 440 27.46 35.37 1.63
N PHE A 441 26.52 35.79 2.49
CA PHE A 441 26.31 37.17 2.87
C PHE A 441 27.59 37.81 3.43
N ALA A 442 28.24 37.17 4.39
CA ALA A 442 29.45 37.66 5.03
C ALA A 442 30.63 37.77 4.05
N VAL A 443 30.86 36.78 3.20
CA VAL A 443 31.93 36.77 2.18
C VAL A 443 31.73 37.90 1.17
N TRP A 444 30.51 38.09 0.67
CA TRP A 444 30.25 39.19 -0.27
C TRP A 444 30.29 40.55 0.39
N LEU A 445 29.93 40.70 1.67
CA LEU A 445 30.01 41.94 2.41
C LEU A 445 31.48 42.36 2.63
N ILE A 446 32.39 41.39 2.85
CA ILE A 446 33.79 41.64 3.15
C ILE A 446 34.67 41.76 1.88
N PHE A 447 34.44 40.85 0.93
CA PHE A 447 35.29 40.70 -0.26
C PHE A 447 34.62 41.11 -1.57
N GLY A 448 33.32 41.39 -1.57
CA GLY A 448 32.58 41.78 -2.77
C GLY A 448 32.96 43.14 -3.30
N PRO A 449 32.74 43.36 -4.61
CA PRO A 449 32.94 44.69 -5.20
C PRO A 449 31.89 45.66 -4.67
N SER A 450 32.18 46.97 -4.76
CA SER A 450 31.19 47.99 -4.44
C SER A 450 30.07 48.00 -5.50
N PRO A 451 28.78 47.97 -5.07
CA PRO A 451 28.22 48.08 -3.73
C PRO A 451 28.08 46.72 -3.03
N ALA A 452 29.01 46.37 -2.12
CA ALA A 452 29.15 45.06 -1.50
C ALA A 452 27.85 44.57 -0.76
N LEU A 453 27.15 45.48 -0.11
CA LEU A 453 25.92 45.15 0.63
C LEU A 453 24.81 44.63 -0.31
N SER A 454 24.62 45.21 -1.47
CA SER A 454 23.66 44.80 -2.48
C SER A 454 23.99 43.41 -3.00
N PHE A 455 25.24 43.16 -3.35
CA PHE A 455 25.71 41.82 -3.78
C PHE A 455 25.56 40.79 -2.68
N ALA A 456 25.90 41.10 -1.43
CA ALA A 456 25.75 40.22 -0.29
C ALA A 456 24.28 39.79 -0.08
N LEU A 457 23.34 40.76 -0.13
CA LEU A 457 21.93 40.48 0.05
C LEU A 457 21.37 39.62 -1.08
N VAL A 458 21.61 40.02 -2.35
CA VAL A 458 21.05 39.32 -3.54
C VAL A 458 21.52 37.86 -3.56
N ASN A 459 22.83 37.62 -3.38
CA ASN A 459 23.38 36.26 -3.41
C ASN A 459 22.91 35.43 -2.22
N ALA A 460 22.83 35.98 -1.00
CA ALA A 460 22.29 35.25 0.16
C ALA A 460 20.81 34.89 -0.03
N VAL A 461 19.99 35.80 -0.55
CA VAL A 461 18.58 35.53 -0.87
C VAL A 461 18.46 34.49 -1.98
N ALA A 462 19.30 34.56 -3.02
CA ALA A 462 19.32 33.57 -4.08
C ALA A 462 19.64 32.16 -3.56
N VAL A 463 20.61 32.03 -2.63
CA VAL A 463 20.96 30.77 -1.96
C VAL A 463 19.77 30.23 -1.15
N LEU A 464 19.10 31.07 -0.36
CA LEU A 464 17.94 30.65 0.44
C LEU A 464 16.80 30.10 -0.43
N ILE A 465 16.58 30.70 -1.58
CA ILE A 465 15.46 30.35 -2.46
C ILE A 465 15.77 29.09 -3.29
N ILE A 466 16.92 29.04 -3.95
CA ILE A 466 17.28 27.91 -4.81
C ILE A 466 17.38 26.59 -4.02
N ALA A 467 17.78 26.68 -2.76
CA ALA A 467 17.95 25.54 -1.91
C ALA A 467 16.65 25.01 -1.29
N CYS A 468 15.48 25.58 -1.64
CA CYS A 468 14.21 25.05 -1.15
C CYS A 468 13.98 23.61 -1.63
N PRO A 469 13.85 22.60 -0.72
CA PRO A 469 13.70 21.21 -1.10
C PRO A 469 12.25 20.84 -1.44
N CYS A 470 11.53 21.70 -2.17
CA CYS A 470 10.09 21.54 -2.43
C CYS A 470 9.77 20.24 -3.19
N ALA A 471 10.55 19.93 -4.23
CA ALA A 471 10.37 18.73 -5.04
C ALA A 471 10.67 17.41 -4.28
N MET A 472 11.56 17.49 -3.28
CA MET A 472 11.99 16.32 -2.49
C MET A 472 10.85 15.70 -1.69
N GLY A 473 9.98 16.51 -1.09
CA GLY A 473 8.82 16.05 -0.34
C GLY A 473 7.77 15.32 -1.19
N LEU A 474 7.80 15.52 -2.53
CA LEU A 474 6.88 14.89 -3.48
C LEU A 474 7.46 13.66 -4.17
N ALA A 475 8.78 13.56 -4.27
CA ALA A 475 9.46 12.57 -5.10
C ALA A 475 9.05 11.13 -4.78
N THR A 476 8.97 10.78 -3.51
CA THR A 476 8.61 9.44 -3.06
C THR A 476 7.10 9.21 -2.99
N PRO A 477 6.30 10.03 -2.28
CA PRO A 477 4.87 9.76 -2.11
C PRO A 477 4.10 9.74 -3.44
N THR A 478 4.40 10.65 -4.35
CA THR A 478 3.69 10.69 -5.65
C THR A 478 3.95 9.44 -6.48
N SER A 479 5.20 8.96 -6.51
CA SER A 479 5.56 7.74 -7.24
C SER A 479 4.90 6.50 -6.62
N ILE A 480 4.83 6.41 -5.29
CA ILE A 480 4.12 5.33 -4.58
C ILE A 480 2.63 5.35 -4.95
N MET A 481 1.98 6.51 -4.82
CA MET A 481 0.55 6.65 -5.12
C MET A 481 0.21 6.25 -6.56
N VAL A 482 1.03 6.67 -7.52
CA VAL A 482 0.83 6.29 -8.93
C VAL A 482 1.14 4.81 -9.16
N GLY A 483 2.21 4.30 -8.55
CA GLY A 483 2.62 2.89 -8.68
C GLY A 483 1.59 1.93 -8.06
N THR A 484 1.18 2.16 -6.81
CA THR A 484 0.16 1.33 -6.15
C THR A 484 -1.21 1.44 -6.82
N GLY A 485 -1.59 2.64 -7.29
CA GLY A 485 -2.79 2.83 -8.08
C GLY A 485 -2.77 2.04 -9.40
N ARG A 486 -1.63 2.03 -10.10
CA ARG A 486 -1.45 1.22 -11.30
C ARG A 486 -1.44 -0.28 -10.99
N GLY A 487 -0.87 -0.68 -9.84
CA GLY A 487 -0.94 -2.05 -9.34
C GLY A 487 -2.39 -2.50 -9.14
N ALA A 488 -3.19 -1.69 -8.47
CA ALA A 488 -4.60 -1.99 -8.22
C ALA A 488 -5.41 -2.15 -9.52
N GLU A 489 -5.15 -1.30 -10.54
CA GLU A 489 -5.75 -1.45 -11.88
C GLU A 489 -5.39 -2.77 -12.59
N MET A 490 -4.27 -3.41 -12.19
CA MET A 490 -3.80 -4.69 -12.73
C MET A 490 -4.10 -5.88 -11.79
N GLY A 491 -4.96 -5.69 -10.77
CA GLY A 491 -5.25 -6.71 -9.78
C GLY A 491 -4.08 -7.03 -8.82
N VAL A 492 -3.08 -6.17 -8.73
CA VAL A 492 -1.94 -6.30 -7.80
C VAL A 492 -2.12 -5.32 -6.65
N LEU A 493 -2.45 -5.82 -5.47
CA LEU A 493 -2.73 -5.02 -4.28
C LEU A 493 -1.57 -5.12 -3.30
N PHE A 494 -0.92 -4.00 -3.03
CA PHE A 494 0.09 -3.90 -1.98
C PHE A 494 -0.63 -3.56 -0.67
N ARG A 495 -0.52 -4.41 0.34
CA ARG A 495 -1.05 -4.12 1.69
C ARG A 495 -0.12 -3.21 2.48
N LYS A 496 1.18 -3.40 2.30
CA LYS A 496 2.22 -2.60 2.95
C LYS A 496 3.04 -1.90 1.86
N GLY A 497 3.24 -0.60 1.97
CA GLY A 497 4.10 0.11 1.03
C GLY A 497 5.54 -0.39 1.04
N GLU A 498 6.02 -0.88 2.19
CA GLU A 498 7.34 -1.48 2.33
C GLU A 498 7.54 -2.68 1.40
N ALA A 499 6.49 -3.48 1.18
CA ALA A 499 6.51 -4.60 0.24
C ALA A 499 6.88 -4.15 -1.17
N LEU A 500 6.47 -2.94 -1.59
CA LEU A 500 6.86 -2.37 -2.87
C LEU A 500 8.40 -2.19 -2.97
N GLN A 501 9.08 -1.90 -1.87
CA GLN A 501 10.54 -1.79 -1.87
C GLN A 501 11.21 -3.15 -1.79
N LEU A 502 10.77 -4.04 -0.92
CA LEU A 502 11.37 -5.35 -0.68
C LEU A 502 11.21 -6.26 -1.89
N LEU A 503 10.06 -6.23 -2.57
CA LEU A 503 9.79 -7.04 -3.74
C LEU A 503 10.77 -6.78 -4.91
N LYS A 504 11.25 -5.54 -5.06
CA LYS A 504 12.29 -5.21 -6.04
C LYS A 504 13.61 -5.94 -5.75
N ASP A 505 13.93 -6.14 -4.49
CA ASP A 505 15.21 -6.71 -4.05
C ASP A 505 15.18 -8.25 -3.98
N ALA A 506 14.01 -8.87 -4.26
CA ALA A 506 13.87 -10.32 -4.35
C ALA A 506 14.85 -10.92 -5.39
N GLN A 507 15.48 -12.03 -5.01
CA GLN A 507 16.41 -12.80 -5.84
C GLN A 507 15.84 -14.14 -6.24
N VAL A 508 14.94 -14.67 -5.40
CA VAL A 508 14.24 -15.94 -5.60
C VAL A 508 12.75 -15.73 -5.37
N VAL A 509 11.95 -16.33 -6.24
CA VAL A 509 10.51 -16.49 -6.05
C VAL A 509 10.25 -17.95 -5.68
N ALA A 510 9.94 -18.20 -4.41
CA ALA A 510 9.52 -19.49 -3.93
C ALA A 510 8.01 -19.64 -4.10
N VAL A 511 7.55 -20.71 -4.72
CA VAL A 511 6.15 -20.89 -5.11
C VAL A 511 5.63 -22.19 -4.51
N ASP A 512 4.46 -22.15 -3.87
CA ASP A 512 3.75 -23.40 -3.55
C ASP A 512 3.28 -24.09 -4.83
N LYS A 513 3.20 -25.41 -4.81
CA LYS A 513 2.73 -26.16 -5.97
C LYS A 513 1.22 -26.08 -6.12
N THR A 514 0.51 -26.56 -5.10
CA THR A 514 -0.94 -26.84 -5.18
C THR A 514 -1.77 -25.57 -5.14
N GLY A 515 -2.68 -25.40 -6.12
CA GLY A 515 -3.50 -24.17 -6.21
C GLY A 515 -2.75 -22.95 -6.78
N THR A 516 -1.43 -22.92 -6.70
CA THR A 516 -0.56 -21.84 -7.18
C THR A 516 -0.01 -22.13 -8.58
N LEU A 517 0.82 -23.16 -8.75
CA LEU A 517 1.32 -23.62 -10.04
C LEU A 517 0.29 -24.46 -10.79
N THR A 518 -0.55 -25.18 -10.04
CA THR A 518 -1.56 -26.11 -10.52
C THR A 518 -2.98 -25.59 -10.20
N GLU A 519 -4.00 -26.24 -10.77
CA GLU A 519 -5.41 -25.87 -10.59
C GLU A 519 -5.91 -26.11 -9.15
N GLY A 520 -5.21 -26.93 -8.33
CA GLY A 520 -5.65 -27.35 -7.01
C GLY A 520 -6.83 -28.31 -7.05
N ARG A 521 -7.12 -28.87 -8.20
CA ARG A 521 -8.21 -29.82 -8.46
C ARG A 521 -7.67 -31.03 -9.19
N PRO A 522 -7.26 -32.09 -8.45
CA PRO A 522 -6.85 -33.34 -9.06
C PRO A 522 -7.89 -33.87 -10.03
N ARG A 523 -7.47 -34.38 -11.15
CA ARG A 523 -8.31 -35.05 -12.17
C ARG A 523 -7.77 -36.42 -12.50
N LEU A 524 -8.67 -37.33 -12.83
CA LEU A 524 -8.29 -38.62 -13.44
C LEU A 524 -7.70 -38.33 -14.82
N THR A 525 -6.40 -38.63 -15.01
CA THR A 525 -5.70 -38.40 -16.29
C THR A 525 -5.47 -39.64 -17.08
N ASP A 526 -5.31 -40.77 -16.45
CA ASP A 526 -5.04 -42.04 -17.10
C ASP A 526 -5.76 -43.18 -16.39
N LEU A 527 -6.35 -44.07 -17.17
CA LEU A 527 -6.97 -45.28 -16.69
C LEU A 527 -6.70 -46.39 -17.71
N GLU A 528 -5.77 -47.29 -17.38
CA GLU A 528 -5.44 -48.40 -18.22
C GLU A 528 -5.93 -49.70 -17.59
N ILE A 529 -6.62 -50.50 -18.42
CA ILE A 529 -7.37 -51.68 -17.97
C ILE A 529 -6.59 -52.96 -18.32
N ALA A 530 -6.54 -53.86 -17.36
CA ALA A 530 -5.97 -55.18 -17.59
C ALA A 530 -6.86 -56.07 -18.48
N ALA A 531 -6.24 -56.98 -19.21
CA ALA A 531 -6.97 -57.86 -20.11
C ALA A 531 -8.04 -58.70 -19.37
N GLY A 532 -9.25 -58.72 -19.93
CA GLY A 532 -10.38 -59.41 -19.34
C GLY A 532 -11.33 -58.56 -18.48
N PHE A 533 -11.08 -57.24 -18.40
CA PHE A 533 -11.97 -56.30 -17.71
C PHE A 533 -12.49 -55.28 -18.73
N ASP A 534 -13.65 -54.69 -18.42
CA ASP A 534 -14.24 -53.65 -19.23
C ASP A 534 -14.02 -52.28 -18.58
N HIS A 535 -13.70 -51.27 -19.40
CA HIS A 535 -13.37 -49.91 -18.92
C HIS A 535 -14.44 -49.28 -18.05
N ASN A 536 -15.69 -49.27 -18.53
CA ASN A 536 -16.79 -48.62 -17.82
C ASN A 536 -17.15 -49.36 -16.53
N THR A 537 -17.06 -50.69 -16.56
CA THR A 537 -17.33 -51.51 -15.37
C THR A 537 -16.27 -51.32 -14.28
N VAL A 538 -15.02 -51.24 -14.65
CA VAL A 538 -13.92 -51.00 -13.70
C VAL A 538 -14.01 -49.57 -13.15
N LEU A 539 -14.23 -48.56 -14.01
CA LEU A 539 -14.36 -47.18 -13.53
C LEU A 539 -15.57 -47.01 -12.61
N ALA A 540 -16.70 -47.65 -12.92
CA ALA A 540 -17.88 -47.65 -12.08
C ALA A 540 -17.61 -48.25 -10.68
N ALA A 541 -16.93 -49.43 -10.65
CA ALA A 541 -16.63 -50.16 -9.43
C ALA A 541 -15.62 -49.38 -8.56
N VAL A 542 -14.59 -48.82 -9.17
CA VAL A 542 -13.57 -48.01 -8.49
C VAL A 542 -14.21 -46.71 -7.95
N ALA A 543 -14.99 -46.01 -8.77
CA ALA A 543 -15.65 -44.77 -8.33
C ALA A 543 -16.68 -45.04 -7.23
N ALA A 544 -17.43 -46.15 -7.30
CA ALA A 544 -18.32 -46.55 -6.19
C ALA A 544 -17.51 -46.79 -4.89
N THR A 545 -16.39 -47.49 -4.95
CA THR A 545 -15.49 -47.72 -3.80
C THR A 545 -14.96 -46.41 -3.23
N GLU A 546 -14.54 -45.47 -4.07
CA GLU A 546 -13.98 -44.17 -3.66
C GLU A 546 -15.05 -43.16 -3.22
N SER A 547 -16.33 -43.39 -3.51
CA SER A 547 -17.41 -42.44 -3.24
C SER A 547 -17.62 -42.10 -1.74
N ARG A 548 -17.10 -42.92 -0.82
CA ARG A 548 -17.10 -42.66 0.62
C ARG A 548 -15.75 -42.18 1.18
N SER A 549 -14.74 -42.06 0.34
CA SER A 549 -13.46 -41.52 0.74
C SER A 549 -13.47 -40.00 0.63
N GLU A 550 -12.98 -39.31 1.67
CA GLU A 550 -12.83 -37.84 1.66
C GLU A 550 -11.56 -37.38 0.93
N HIS A 551 -10.74 -38.29 0.44
CA HIS A 551 -9.47 -37.98 -0.20
C HIS A 551 -9.68 -37.24 -1.54
N PRO A 552 -8.90 -36.19 -1.88
CA PRO A 552 -9.03 -35.47 -3.15
C PRO A 552 -8.91 -36.35 -4.41
N ILE A 553 -8.09 -37.39 -4.33
CA ILE A 553 -7.93 -38.40 -5.41
C ILE A 553 -9.24 -39.16 -5.63
N ALA A 554 -9.90 -39.54 -4.54
CA ALA A 554 -11.18 -40.25 -4.61
C ALA A 554 -12.24 -39.40 -5.33
N ARG A 555 -12.34 -38.13 -4.97
CA ARG A 555 -13.25 -37.17 -5.63
C ARG A 555 -12.95 -37.08 -7.12
N ALA A 556 -11.67 -36.98 -7.53
CA ALA A 556 -11.28 -36.93 -8.94
C ALA A 556 -11.77 -38.14 -9.74
N ILE A 557 -11.72 -39.33 -9.16
CA ILE A 557 -12.19 -40.55 -9.79
C ILE A 557 -13.73 -40.59 -9.90
N VAL A 558 -14.42 -40.19 -8.83
CA VAL A 558 -15.89 -40.09 -8.79
C VAL A 558 -16.40 -39.07 -9.81
N ASP A 559 -15.79 -37.89 -9.85
CA ASP A 559 -16.12 -36.82 -10.79
C ASP A 559 -15.91 -37.29 -12.25
N ALA A 560 -14.84 -38.00 -12.53
CA ALA A 560 -14.57 -38.55 -13.85
C ALA A 560 -15.63 -39.56 -14.29
N ALA A 561 -16.05 -40.48 -13.41
CA ALA A 561 -17.11 -41.45 -13.71
C ALA A 561 -18.48 -40.72 -13.93
N THR A 562 -18.82 -39.78 -13.06
CA THR A 562 -20.05 -38.99 -13.12
C THR A 562 -20.10 -38.11 -14.38
N GLY A 563 -18.98 -37.49 -14.74
CA GLY A 563 -18.84 -36.65 -15.94
C GLY A 563 -18.98 -37.45 -17.25
N GLN A 564 -18.67 -38.77 -17.23
CA GLN A 564 -18.93 -39.70 -18.33
C GLN A 564 -20.33 -40.30 -18.34
N GLY A 565 -21.21 -39.88 -17.38
CA GLY A 565 -22.56 -40.39 -17.24
C GLY A 565 -22.65 -41.85 -16.74
N ILE A 566 -21.57 -42.35 -16.08
CA ILE A 566 -21.52 -43.70 -15.54
C ILE A 566 -22.25 -43.75 -14.22
N ALA A 567 -23.27 -44.61 -14.10
CA ALA A 567 -24.01 -44.81 -12.86
C ALA A 567 -23.13 -45.57 -11.86
N LEU A 568 -23.04 -45.07 -10.63
CA LEU A 568 -22.27 -45.72 -9.58
C LEU A 568 -23.09 -46.87 -8.98
N PRO A 569 -22.57 -48.13 -8.99
CA PRO A 569 -23.25 -49.29 -8.41
C PRO A 569 -23.30 -49.20 -6.87
N GLY A 570 -24.21 -49.93 -6.27
CA GLY A 570 -24.36 -50.01 -4.82
C GLY A 570 -23.14 -50.71 -4.20
N MET A 571 -22.61 -50.17 -3.10
CA MET A 571 -21.51 -50.77 -2.37
C MET A 571 -21.83 -51.01 -0.90
N VAL A 572 -21.17 -52.00 -0.32
CA VAL A 572 -21.23 -52.35 1.14
C VAL A 572 -19.81 -52.61 1.66
N ASP A 573 -19.66 -52.72 2.95
CA ASP A 573 -18.42 -53.15 3.64
C ASP A 573 -17.20 -52.24 3.30
N PHE A 574 -17.44 -50.89 3.25
CA PHE A 574 -16.36 -49.93 2.99
C PHE A 574 -15.38 -49.88 4.16
N GLU A 575 -14.11 -49.98 3.84
CA GLU A 575 -13.00 -49.83 4.77
C GLU A 575 -11.89 -48.99 4.18
N SER A 576 -11.45 -47.99 4.93
CA SER A 576 -10.27 -47.17 4.59
C SER A 576 -9.06 -47.69 5.36
N VAL A 577 -8.01 -48.07 4.64
CA VAL A 577 -6.73 -48.48 5.20
C VAL A 577 -5.79 -47.28 5.18
N THR A 578 -5.54 -46.73 6.35
CA THR A 578 -4.79 -45.46 6.46
C THR A 578 -3.43 -45.50 5.74
N GLY A 579 -3.22 -44.58 4.81
CA GLY A 579 -1.99 -44.41 4.03
C GLY A 579 -1.74 -45.52 3.01
N MET A 580 -2.68 -46.42 2.76
CA MET A 580 -2.56 -47.55 1.82
C MET A 580 -3.57 -47.47 0.67
N GLY A 581 -4.85 -47.35 1.00
CA GLY A 581 -5.95 -47.33 0.06
C GLY A 581 -7.31 -47.61 0.66
N VAL A 582 -8.27 -47.94 -0.16
CA VAL A 582 -9.66 -48.24 0.24
C VAL A 582 -10.10 -49.60 -0.32
N ARG A 583 -11.05 -50.25 0.35
CA ARG A 583 -11.69 -51.46 -0.13
C ARG A 583 -13.18 -51.48 0.17
N ALA A 584 -13.96 -52.12 -0.71
CA ALA A 584 -15.40 -52.28 -0.53
C ALA A 584 -15.88 -53.52 -1.30
N SER A 585 -17.10 -53.94 -1.01
CA SER A 585 -17.81 -54.93 -1.82
C SER A 585 -18.81 -54.20 -2.71
N VAL A 586 -18.60 -54.28 -4.04
CA VAL A 586 -19.45 -53.61 -5.04
C VAL A 586 -20.17 -54.69 -5.83
N GLU A 587 -21.48 -54.73 -5.76
CA GLU A 587 -22.33 -55.77 -6.38
C GLU A 587 -21.88 -57.21 -6.11
N GLY A 588 -21.27 -57.45 -4.94
CA GLY A 588 -20.79 -58.77 -4.51
C GLY A 588 -19.35 -59.07 -4.89
N ALA A 589 -18.70 -58.25 -5.75
CA ALA A 589 -17.28 -58.33 -6.05
C ALA A 589 -16.45 -57.51 -5.06
N ARG A 590 -15.31 -58.02 -4.62
CA ARG A 590 -14.41 -57.29 -3.73
C ARG A 590 -13.52 -56.38 -4.54
N VAL A 591 -13.60 -55.09 -4.28
CA VAL A 591 -12.83 -54.05 -4.99
C VAL A 591 -11.87 -53.38 -4.01
N GLU A 592 -10.58 -53.38 -4.36
CA GLU A 592 -9.49 -52.71 -3.64
C GLU A 592 -8.84 -51.66 -4.52
N VAL A 593 -8.65 -50.46 -3.98
CA VAL A 593 -8.01 -49.36 -4.69
C VAL A 593 -6.92 -48.74 -3.80
N GLY A 594 -5.71 -48.57 -4.31
CA GLY A 594 -4.63 -48.03 -3.50
C GLY A 594 -3.25 -48.02 -4.16
N ALA A 595 -2.24 -47.68 -3.37
CA ALA A 595 -0.85 -47.63 -3.81
C ALA A 595 -0.26 -49.03 -4.05
N ASP A 596 0.91 -49.08 -4.69
CA ASP A 596 1.66 -50.33 -4.96
C ASP A 596 1.90 -51.20 -3.72
N ARG A 597 2.17 -50.55 -2.58
CA ARG A 597 2.37 -51.23 -1.29
C ARG A 597 1.10 -51.96 -0.82
N PHE A 598 -0.07 -51.33 -1.03
CA PHE A 598 -1.34 -51.92 -0.69
C PHE A 598 -1.63 -53.17 -1.49
N MET A 599 -1.37 -53.12 -2.78
CA MET A 599 -1.51 -54.30 -3.69
C MET A 599 -0.55 -55.45 -3.30
N ARG A 600 0.69 -55.11 -2.91
CA ARG A 600 1.67 -56.11 -2.43
C ARG A 600 1.24 -56.78 -1.15
N ASP A 601 0.69 -56.01 -0.18
CA ASP A 601 0.19 -56.57 1.06
C ASP A 601 -1.06 -57.49 0.84
N LEU A 602 -1.82 -57.22 -0.19
CA LEU A 602 -2.95 -58.05 -0.63
C LEU A 602 -2.50 -59.26 -1.46
N GLY A 603 -1.21 -59.33 -1.81
CA GLY A 603 -0.69 -60.43 -2.67
C GLY A 603 -1.06 -60.30 -4.16
N VAL A 604 -1.47 -59.10 -4.59
CA VAL A 604 -1.82 -58.83 -6.00
C VAL A 604 -0.55 -58.52 -6.80
N ASP A 605 -0.32 -59.23 -7.87
CA ASP A 605 0.81 -58.99 -8.78
C ASP A 605 0.54 -57.80 -9.68
N ILE A 606 1.36 -56.74 -9.52
CA ILE A 606 1.29 -55.48 -10.26
C ILE A 606 2.32 -55.38 -11.40
N THR A 607 3.09 -56.39 -11.68
CA THR A 607 4.17 -56.38 -12.68
C THR A 607 3.68 -56.05 -14.09
N LEU A 608 2.42 -56.35 -14.41
CA LEU A 608 1.76 -56.00 -15.66
C LEU A 608 1.87 -54.51 -16.00
N PHE A 609 1.75 -53.64 -15.00
CA PHE A 609 1.77 -52.19 -15.16
C PHE A 609 3.07 -51.56 -14.66
N ALA A 610 4.12 -52.30 -14.34
CA ALA A 610 5.35 -51.77 -13.77
C ALA A 610 6.02 -50.71 -14.65
N THR A 611 6.09 -50.95 -15.97
CA THR A 611 6.66 -49.99 -16.94
C THR A 611 5.81 -48.73 -17.03
N LEU A 612 4.50 -48.87 -17.14
CA LEU A 612 3.58 -47.74 -17.24
C LEU A 612 3.57 -46.91 -15.93
N ALA A 613 3.63 -47.58 -14.77
CA ALA A 613 3.73 -46.89 -13.49
C ALA A 613 5.01 -46.06 -13.38
N ALA A 614 6.13 -46.55 -13.89
CA ALA A 614 7.39 -45.79 -13.94
C ALA A 614 7.28 -44.58 -14.88
N GLU A 615 6.67 -44.75 -16.04
CA GLU A 615 6.43 -43.66 -17.01
C GLU A 615 5.50 -42.58 -16.45
N LEU A 616 4.40 -42.99 -15.78
CA LEU A 616 3.48 -42.05 -15.10
C LEU A 616 4.20 -41.30 -13.98
N GLY A 617 5.05 -41.98 -13.22
CA GLY A 617 5.89 -41.35 -12.19
C GLY A 617 6.87 -40.33 -12.77
N ILE A 618 7.49 -40.60 -13.91
CA ILE A 618 8.36 -39.67 -14.64
C ILE A 618 7.57 -38.44 -15.13
N GLN A 619 6.28 -38.61 -15.44
CA GLN A 619 5.38 -37.51 -15.82
C GLN A 619 4.82 -36.72 -14.61
N GLY A 620 5.21 -37.05 -13.38
CA GLY A 620 4.73 -36.42 -12.17
C GLY A 620 3.32 -36.82 -11.74
N LYS A 621 2.79 -37.92 -12.29
CA LYS A 621 1.48 -38.46 -11.91
C LYS A 621 1.65 -39.51 -10.81
N SER A 622 0.65 -39.60 -9.94
CA SER A 622 0.63 -40.61 -8.85
C SER A 622 -0.16 -41.83 -9.29
N PRO A 623 0.48 -42.96 -9.59
CA PRO A 623 -0.21 -44.17 -9.99
C PRO A 623 -0.85 -44.87 -8.78
N LEU A 624 -2.11 -45.28 -8.96
CA LEU A 624 -2.88 -46.12 -8.07
C LEU A 624 -3.27 -47.36 -8.82
N TYR A 625 -3.53 -48.44 -8.10
CA TYR A 625 -3.95 -49.72 -8.68
C TYR A 625 -5.36 -50.07 -8.18
N ALA A 626 -6.11 -50.71 -9.05
CA ALA A 626 -7.37 -51.31 -8.68
C ALA A 626 -7.32 -52.80 -8.86
N ALA A 627 -7.77 -53.56 -7.84
CA ALA A 627 -7.95 -55.00 -7.92
C ALA A 627 -9.44 -55.33 -7.73
N ILE A 628 -9.93 -56.33 -8.43
CA ILE A 628 -11.27 -56.89 -8.33
C ILE A 628 -11.15 -58.39 -8.11
N ASP A 629 -11.73 -58.88 -6.98
CA ASP A 629 -11.65 -60.27 -6.55
C ASP A 629 -10.22 -60.82 -6.52
N GLY A 630 -9.25 -60.01 -6.04
CA GLY A 630 -7.85 -60.34 -5.90
C GLY A 630 -7.07 -60.37 -7.24
N ARG A 631 -7.70 -59.94 -8.36
CA ARG A 631 -7.04 -59.80 -9.69
C ARG A 631 -6.80 -58.37 -10.03
N LEU A 632 -5.61 -58.04 -10.49
CA LEU A 632 -5.31 -56.68 -10.95
C LEU A 632 -6.23 -56.32 -12.12
N ALA A 633 -7.03 -55.27 -11.95
CA ALA A 633 -8.02 -54.82 -12.92
C ALA A 633 -7.57 -53.57 -13.68
N ALA A 634 -6.89 -52.62 -13.01
CA ALA A 634 -6.46 -51.39 -13.67
C ALA A 634 -5.29 -50.72 -12.92
N ILE A 635 -4.58 -49.84 -13.66
CA ILE A 635 -3.77 -48.77 -13.11
C ILE A 635 -4.46 -47.45 -13.41
N ILE A 636 -4.49 -46.55 -12.40
CA ILE A 636 -5.19 -45.28 -12.40
C ILE A 636 -4.16 -44.19 -12.11
N ALA A 637 -4.12 -43.13 -12.87
CA ALA A 637 -3.32 -41.98 -12.51
C ALA A 637 -4.19 -40.76 -12.32
N VAL A 638 -3.91 -40.04 -11.24
CA VAL A 638 -4.54 -38.79 -10.89
C VAL A 638 -3.43 -37.75 -10.80
N SER A 639 -3.61 -36.62 -11.43
CA SER A 639 -2.70 -35.48 -11.31
C SER A 639 -3.48 -34.17 -11.22
N ASP A 640 -2.85 -33.19 -10.59
CA ASP A 640 -3.36 -31.83 -10.52
C ASP A 640 -2.76 -31.04 -11.71
N PRO A 641 -3.58 -30.61 -12.67
CA PRO A 641 -3.09 -30.00 -13.90
C PRO A 641 -2.34 -28.69 -13.63
N ILE A 642 -1.25 -28.46 -14.35
CA ILE A 642 -0.54 -27.19 -14.35
C ILE A 642 -1.44 -26.13 -15.00
N LYS A 643 -1.59 -24.98 -14.37
CA LYS A 643 -2.35 -23.85 -14.95
C LYS A 643 -1.72 -23.42 -16.28
N PRO A 644 -2.50 -23.14 -17.34
CA PRO A 644 -1.98 -22.76 -18.66
C PRO A 644 -1.05 -21.54 -18.64
N SER A 645 -1.25 -20.63 -17.69
CA SER A 645 -0.45 -19.41 -17.54
C SER A 645 0.90 -19.62 -16.83
N THR A 646 1.09 -20.74 -16.13
CA THR A 646 2.29 -20.99 -15.28
C THR A 646 3.59 -20.99 -16.06
N PRO A 647 3.73 -21.69 -17.22
CA PRO A 647 5.01 -21.73 -17.93
C PRO A 647 5.46 -20.34 -18.40
N ALA A 648 4.52 -19.53 -18.89
CA ALA A 648 4.80 -18.17 -19.34
C ALA A 648 5.19 -17.25 -18.15
N ALA A 649 4.56 -17.42 -16.99
CA ALA A 649 4.89 -16.66 -15.80
C ALA A 649 6.31 -16.98 -15.28
N ILE A 650 6.70 -18.26 -15.26
CA ILE A 650 8.06 -18.68 -14.88
C ILE A 650 9.10 -18.12 -15.86
N ALA A 651 8.85 -18.19 -17.16
CA ALA A 651 9.73 -17.60 -18.16
C ALA A 651 9.88 -16.08 -17.96
N ALA A 652 8.80 -15.38 -17.62
CA ALA A 652 8.85 -13.94 -17.34
C ALA A 652 9.65 -13.63 -16.07
N LEU A 653 9.58 -14.46 -15.03
CA LEU A 653 10.41 -14.33 -13.82
C LEU A 653 11.90 -14.49 -14.14
N HIS A 654 12.26 -15.48 -14.96
CA HIS A 654 13.64 -15.64 -15.43
C HIS A 654 14.12 -14.44 -16.27
N GLN A 655 13.27 -13.87 -17.14
CA GLN A 655 13.60 -12.65 -17.87
C GLN A 655 13.84 -11.43 -16.96
N LEU A 656 13.18 -11.39 -15.81
CA LEU A 656 13.42 -10.37 -14.78
C LEU A 656 14.70 -10.64 -13.97
N GLY A 657 15.42 -11.73 -14.24
CA GLY A 657 16.68 -12.12 -13.58
C GLY A 657 16.46 -12.80 -12.22
N LEU A 658 15.30 -13.42 -12.00
CA LEU A 658 14.95 -14.09 -10.75
C LEU A 658 15.08 -15.60 -10.92
N LYS A 659 15.47 -16.27 -9.85
CA LYS A 659 15.35 -17.73 -9.74
C LYS A 659 13.96 -18.11 -9.26
N VAL A 660 13.48 -19.28 -9.66
CA VAL A 660 12.21 -19.84 -9.20
C VAL A 660 12.46 -21.12 -8.42
N ALA A 661 11.94 -21.19 -7.19
CA ALA A 661 11.99 -22.35 -6.34
C ALA A 661 10.58 -22.90 -6.10
N MET A 662 10.40 -24.21 -6.11
CA MET A 662 9.13 -24.85 -5.78
C MET A 662 9.21 -25.49 -4.39
N ILE A 663 8.21 -25.23 -3.56
CA ILE A 663 8.03 -25.89 -2.26
C ILE A 663 6.77 -26.74 -2.33
N THR A 664 6.87 -28.04 -2.04
CA THR A 664 5.74 -28.98 -2.14
C THR A 664 5.81 -30.10 -1.13
N GLY A 665 4.64 -30.60 -0.72
CA GLY A 665 4.52 -31.83 0.06
C GLY A 665 4.64 -33.12 -0.77
N ASP A 666 4.70 -33.02 -2.09
CA ASP A 666 4.83 -34.20 -2.98
C ASP A 666 6.17 -34.89 -2.77
N ASN A 667 6.22 -36.17 -3.20
CA ASN A 667 7.48 -36.91 -3.23
C ASN A 667 8.49 -36.26 -4.23
N ALA A 668 9.76 -36.48 -3.95
CA ALA A 668 10.85 -35.88 -4.72
C ALA A 668 10.78 -36.18 -6.23
N GLY A 669 10.33 -37.37 -6.63
CA GLY A 669 10.22 -37.79 -8.03
C GLY A 669 9.20 -36.93 -8.81
N THR A 670 7.99 -36.79 -8.26
CA THR A 670 6.91 -35.96 -8.84
C THR A 670 7.32 -34.50 -8.90
N ALA A 671 7.89 -33.97 -7.80
CA ALA A 671 8.33 -32.59 -7.71
C ALA A 671 9.42 -32.28 -8.77
N GLN A 672 10.40 -33.13 -8.92
CA GLN A 672 11.46 -33.01 -9.93
C GLN A 672 10.93 -33.08 -11.36
N ALA A 673 9.90 -33.90 -11.62
CA ALA A 673 9.28 -34.00 -12.93
C ALA A 673 8.60 -32.66 -13.32
N ILE A 674 7.79 -32.10 -12.43
CA ILE A 674 7.13 -30.82 -12.64
C ILE A 674 8.15 -29.68 -12.79
N ALA A 675 9.19 -29.68 -11.98
CA ALA A 675 10.25 -28.66 -12.03
C ALA A 675 10.98 -28.67 -13.38
N ARG A 676 11.31 -29.86 -13.91
CA ARG A 676 11.93 -30.00 -15.25
C ARG A 676 10.99 -29.50 -16.35
N GLN A 677 9.70 -29.81 -16.26
CA GLN A 677 8.70 -29.40 -17.25
C GLN A 677 8.55 -27.87 -17.27
N LEU A 678 8.61 -27.21 -16.11
CA LEU A 678 8.41 -25.77 -15.95
C LEU A 678 9.70 -24.96 -15.99
N GLY A 679 10.88 -25.61 -15.96
CA GLY A 679 12.17 -24.93 -15.90
C GLY A 679 12.45 -24.28 -14.52
N ILE A 680 11.94 -24.85 -13.43
CA ILE A 680 12.15 -24.39 -12.05
C ILE A 680 13.58 -24.72 -11.61
N ASP A 681 14.25 -23.74 -10.97
CA ASP A 681 15.69 -23.80 -10.64
C ASP A 681 15.98 -24.63 -9.38
N ASP A 682 15.11 -24.59 -8.38
CA ASP A 682 15.30 -25.28 -7.10
C ASP A 682 14.00 -25.94 -6.63
N VAL A 683 14.12 -27.07 -5.93
CA VAL A 683 12.97 -27.86 -5.47
C VAL A 683 13.16 -28.28 -4.02
N VAL A 684 12.19 -27.97 -3.19
CA VAL A 684 12.09 -28.45 -1.81
C VAL A 684 10.85 -29.33 -1.73
N ALA A 685 11.05 -30.65 -1.82
CA ALA A 685 9.99 -31.65 -1.83
C ALA A 685 9.78 -32.26 -0.43
N GLU A 686 8.70 -33.01 -0.26
CA GLU A 686 8.35 -33.76 0.97
C GLU A 686 8.19 -32.85 2.19
N VAL A 687 7.76 -31.61 1.98
CA VAL A 687 7.62 -30.60 3.03
C VAL A 687 6.23 -30.67 3.66
N LEU A 688 6.17 -30.96 4.96
CA LEU A 688 4.94 -30.83 5.73
C LEU A 688 4.54 -29.36 5.87
N PRO A 689 3.27 -29.03 6.14
CA PRO A 689 2.82 -27.64 6.26
C PRO A 689 3.67 -26.81 7.23
N GLU A 690 4.05 -27.38 8.39
CA GLU A 690 4.91 -26.72 9.38
C GLU A 690 6.37 -26.54 8.89
N GLY A 691 6.82 -27.37 7.97
CA GLY A 691 8.17 -27.31 7.38
C GLY A 691 8.35 -26.26 6.30
N LYS A 692 7.26 -25.64 5.79
CA LYS A 692 7.35 -24.60 4.76
C LYS A 692 8.13 -23.37 5.25
N VAL A 693 7.99 -23.00 6.51
CA VAL A 693 8.75 -21.90 7.13
C VAL A 693 10.25 -22.16 7.07
N GLU A 694 10.67 -23.39 7.44
CA GLU A 694 12.09 -23.75 7.40
C GLU A 694 12.62 -23.83 5.97
N ALA A 695 11.80 -24.26 5.00
CA ALA A 695 12.15 -24.23 3.58
C ALA A 695 12.41 -22.79 3.11
N VAL A 696 11.55 -21.82 3.49
CA VAL A 696 11.75 -20.41 3.18
C VAL A 696 13.04 -19.88 3.83
N ARG A 697 13.30 -20.20 5.11
CA ARG A 697 14.55 -19.79 5.79
C ARG A 697 15.79 -20.33 5.09
N ARG A 698 15.75 -21.58 4.67
CA ARG A 698 16.85 -22.20 3.92
C ARG A 698 17.09 -21.49 2.58
N LEU A 699 16.03 -21.16 1.84
CA LEU A 699 16.14 -20.38 0.62
C LEU A 699 16.69 -18.97 0.85
N LYS A 700 16.27 -18.31 1.93
CA LYS A 700 16.85 -16.99 2.35
C LYS A 700 18.35 -17.10 2.65
N ALA A 701 18.76 -18.15 3.34
CA ALA A 701 20.19 -18.38 3.67
C ALA A 701 21.03 -18.67 2.40
N THR A 702 20.44 -19.32 1.39
CA THR A 702 21.15 -19.74 0.17
C THR A 702 21.17 -18.65 -0.90
N HIS A 703 20.08 -17.92 -1.06
CA HIS A 703 19.86 -17.02 -2.20
C HIS A 703 19.67 -15.55 -1.80
N GLY A 704 19.53 -15.23 -0.52
CA GLY A 704 19.24 -13.87 -0.05
C GLY A 704 17.75 -13.58 0.05
N HIS A 705 17.26 -12.48 -0.56
CA HIS A 705 15.86 -12.07 -0.44
C HIS A 705 14.90 -12.99 -1.21
N VAL A 706 13.91 -13.52 -0.50
CA VAL A 706 12.92 -14.47 -0.99
C VAL A 706 11.53 -13.83 -1.00
N ALA A 707 10.87 -13.87 -2.16
CA ALA A 707 9.44 -13.66 -2.27
C ALA A 707 8.76 -15.03 -2.25
N PHE A 708 7.79 -15.25 -1.36
CA PHE A 708 7.02 -16.50 -1.30
C PHE A 708 5.62 -16.31 -1.83
N VAL A 709 5.17 -17.23 -2.68
CA VAL A 709 3.85 -17.20 -3.34
C VAL A 709 3.04 -18.41 -2.92
N GLY A 710 1.86 -18.18 -2.37
CA GLY A 710 0.93 -19.23 -1.94
C GLY A 710 -0.52 -18.79 -2.02
N ASP A 711 -1.47 -19.73 -1.84
CA ASP A 711 -2.91 -19.48 -1.96
C ASP A 711 -3.73 -19.90 -0.74
N GLY A 712 -3.16 -20.68 0.18
CA GLY A 712 -3.88 -21.38 1.23
C GLY A 712 -3.58 -20.94 2.67
N ILE A 713 -4.45 -21.40 3.59
CA ILE A 713 -4.26 -21.24 5.05
C ILE A 713 -2.93 -21.84 5.49
N ASN A 714 -2.53 -22.94 4.88
CA ASN A 714 -1.29 -23.65 5.19
C ASN A 714 -0.02 -22.87 4.82
N ASP A 715 -0.15 -21.86 3.98
CA ASP A 715 0.94 -20.98 3.52
C ASP A 715 1.12 -19.74 4.37
N ALA A 716 0.15 -19.39 5.21
CA ALA A 716 0.18 -18.17 6.01
C ALA A 716 1.45 -17.99 6.84
N PRO A 717 1.99 -19.02 7.52
CA PRO A 717 3.27 -18.90 8.23
C PRO A 717 4.47 -18.67 7.30
N ALA A 718 4.47 -19.28 6.11
CA ALA A 718 5.53 -19.13 5.12
C ALA A 718 5.46 -17.76 4.42
N LEU A 719 4.24 -17.24 4.14
CA LEU A 719 4.00 -15.89 3.65
C LEU A 719 4.54 -14.84 4.61
N ALA A 720 4.30 -15.02 5.91
CA ALA A 720 4.79 -14.12 6.96
C ALA A 720 6.31 -14.20 7.18
N GLU A 721 6.94 -15.37 6.98
CA GLU A 721 8.38 -15.57 7.15
C GLU A 721 9.20 -15.04 5.98
N ALA A 722 8.66 -15.01 4.77
CA ALA A 722 9.34 -14.50 3.58
C ALA A 722 9.67 -13.01 3.73
N ASP A 723 10.62 -12.51 2.93
CA ASP A 723 10.88 -11.06 2.87
C ASP A 723 9.67 -10.32 2.26
N VAL A 724 8.97 -10.98 1.33
CA VAL A 724 7.66 -10.54 0.82
C VAL A 724 6.77 -11.76 0.59
N GLY A 725 5.62 -11.80 1.24
CA GLY A 725 4.58 -12.78 0.99
C GLY A 725 3.58 -12.29 -0.07
N LEU A 726 3.31 -13.10 -1.09
CA LEU A 726 2.32 -12.84 -2.13
C LEU A 726 1.22 -13.90 -2.07
N ALA A 727 -0.02 -13.49 -1.77
CA ALA A 727 -1.18 -14.37 -1.83
C ALA A 727 -1.82 -14.32 -3.21
N ILE A 728 -2.14 -15.50 -3.79
CA ILE A 728 -2.83 -15.60 -5.08
C ILE A 728 -4.33 -15.82 -4.88
N GLY A 729 -5.12 -15.05 -5.63
CA GLY A 729 -6.58 -15.17 -5.69
C GLY A 729 -7.28 -14.55 -4.50
N THR A 730 -8.59 -14.79 -4.46
CA THR A 730 -9.46 -14.47 -3.30
C THR A 730 -9.28 -15.52 -2.20
N GLY A 731 -8.02 -15.92 -1.94
CA GLY A 731 -7.65 -16.93 -0.96
C GLY A 731 -8.35 -16.73 0.39
N THR A 732 -8.24 -17.70 1.26
CA THR A 732 -8.82 -17.61 2.59
C THR A 732 -8.41 -16.29 3.26
N ASP A 733 -9.30 -15.66 4.00
CA ASP A 733 -9.07 -14.40 4.72
C ASP A 733 -7.71 -14.41 5.46
N ILE A 734 -7.30 -15.57 6.00
CA ILE A 734 -6.04 -15.76 6.71
C ILE A 734 -4.80 -15.60 5.80
N ALA A 735 -4.83 -16.16 4.59
CA ALA A 735 -3.71 -16.01 3.65
C ALA A 735 -3.58 -14.55 3.18
N VAL A 736 -4.72 -13.91 2.89
CA VAL A 736 -4.78 -12.48 2.54
C VAL A 736 -4.27 -11.61 3.70
N GLU A 737 -4.62 -11.93 4.94
CA GLU A 737 -4.13 -11.19 6.12
C GLU A 737 -2.64 -11.35 6.37
N SER A 738 -2.07 -12.51 6.04
CA SER A 738 -0.65 -12.80 6.25
C SER A 738 0.26 -12.28 5.14
N ALA A 739 -0.27 -12.05 3.94
CA ALA A 739 0.51 -11.59 2.79
C ALA A 739 0.77 -10.08 2.81
N ASP A 740 1.88 -9.68 2.18
CA ASP A 740 2.24 -8.27 1.95
C ASP A 740 1.68 -7.75 0.64
N VAL A 741 1.49 -8.64 -0.34
CA VAL A 741 0.91 -8.37 -1.66
C VAL A 741 -0.19 -9.38 -1.94
N VAL A 742 -1.33 -8.92 -2.42
CA VAL A 742 -2.45 -9.75 -2.83
C VAL A 742 -2.64 -9.64 -4.33
N LEU A 743 -2.64 -10.79 -5.01
CA LEU A 743 -2.87 -10.91 -6.44
C LEU A 743 -4.30 -11.38 -6.67
N MET A 744 -5.15 -10.49 -7.15
CA MET A 744 -6.58 -10.75 -7.32
C MET A 744 -6.87 -11.77 -8.41
N SER A 745 -5.99 -11.87 -9.41
CA SER A 745 -6.06 -12.95 -10.40
C SER A 745 -5.64 -14.29 -9.77
N GLY A 746 -6.41 -15.33 -10.03
CA GLY A 746 -6.13 -16.68 -9.52
C GLY A 746 -4.90 -17.35 -10.15
N ASN A 747 -3.98 -16.62 -10.77
CA ASN A 747 -2.87 -17.15 -11.54
C ASN A 747 -1.51 -16.50 -11.19
N LEU A 748 -0.43 -17.19 -11.56
CA LEU A 748 0.94 -16.76 -11.27
C LEU A 748 1.37 -15.52 -12.08
N GLN A 749 0.63 -15.08 -13.10
CA GLN A 749 1.00 -13.93 -13.97
C GLN A 749 1.11 -12.63 -13.21
N GLY A 750 0.33 -12.48 -12.13
CA GLY A 750 0.40 -11.33 -11.24
C GLY A 750 1.78 -11.12 -10.60
N VAL A 751 2.57 -12.20 -10.38
CA VAL A 751 3.87 -12.13 -9.70
C VAL A 751 4.91 -11.36 -10.53
N PRO A 752 5.21 -11.74 -11.79
CA PRO A 752 6.15 -10.96 -12.60
C PRO A 752 5.66 -9.51 -12.83
N ASN A 753 4.35 -9.29 -12.92
CA ASN A 753 3.78 -7.95 -13.05
C ASN A 753 4.02 -7.11 -11.78
N ALA A 754 3.82 -7.67 -10.59
CA ALA A 754 4.08 -7.03 -9.31
C ALA A 754 5.56 -6.65 -9.16
N ILE A 755 6.47 -7.57 -9.48
CA ILE A 755 7.92 -7.34 -9.39
C ILE A 755 8.39 -6.28 -10.38
N ALA A 756 7.92 -6.33 -11.62
CA ALA A 756 8.27 -5.34 -12.64
C ALA A 756 7.75 -3.94 -12.26
N LEU A 757 6.52 -3.85 -11.73
CA LEU A 757 5.95 -2.60 -11.23
C LEU A 757 6.75 -2.04 -10.05
N SER A 758 7.15 -2.90 -9.12
CA SER A 758 8.02 -2.55 -7.99
C SER A 758 9.35 -1.96 -8.48
N LYS A 759 10.04 -2.65 -9.40
CA LYS A 759 11.29 -2.18 -10.02
C LYS A 759 11.10 -0.82 -10.73
N ALA A 760 10.02 -0.66 -11.49
CA ALA A 760 9.71 0.59 -12.19
C ALA A 760 9.42 1.73 -11.23
N THR A 761 8.63 1.49 -10.16
CA THR A 761 8.27 2.50 -9.18
C THR A 761 9.49 2.97 -8.38
N LEU A 762 10.32 2.06 -7.90
CA LEU A 762 11.56 2.41 -7.18
C LEU A 762 12.59 3.08 -8.08
N GLY A 763 12.68 2.66 -9.35
CA GLY A 763 13.50 3.33 -10.35
C GLY A 763 13.07 4.79 -10.55
N ASN A 764 11.77 5.02 -10.63
CA ASN A 764 11.17 6.35 -10.73
C ASN A 764 11.45 7.21 -9.48
N ILE A 765 11.29 6.64 -8.27
CA ILE A 765 11.63 7.33 -7.01
C ILE A 765 13.10 7.74 -6.99
N ARG A 766 14.02 6.85 -7.35
CA ARG A 766 15.47 7.16 -7.41
C ARG A 766 15.76 8.28 -8.40
N GLN A 767 15.15 8.27 -9.59
CA GLN A 767 15.29 9.34 -10.57
C GLN A 767 14.78 10.67 -10.01
N ASN A 768 13.59 10.66 -9.38
CA ASN A 768 13.01 11.86 -8.80
C ASN A 768 13.90 12.44 -7.69
N LEU A 769 14.43 11.60 -6.81
CA LEU A 769 15.33 12.02 -5.75
C LEU A 769 16.65 12.55 -6.32
N PHE A 770 17.22 11.87 -7.32
CA PHE A 770 18.44 12.35 -7.99
C PHE A 770 18.23 13.76 -8.52
N TRP A 771 17.16 14.00 -9.28
CA TRP A 771 16.90 15.33 -9.83
C TRP A 771 16.61 16.37 -8.75
N ALA A 772 15.86 16.00 -7.69
CA ALA A 772 15.56 16.89 -6.57
C ALA A 772 16.80 17.36 -5.81
N PHE A 773 17.86 16.54 -5.75
CA PHE A 773 19.13 16.90 -5.09
C PHE A 773 20.13 17.53 -6.06
N ALA A 774 20.26 16.98 -7.26
CA ALA A 774 21.33 17.33 -8.19
C ALA A 774 21.29 18.82 -8.60
N TYR A 775 20.09 19.32 -8.93
CA TYR A 775 20.00 20.72 -9.35
C TYR A 775 20.24 21.70 -8.18
N ASN A 776 19.77 21.38 -6.96
CA ASN A 776 20.07 22.20 -5.78
C ASN A 776 21.56 22.23 -5.50
N THR A 777 22.21 21.06 -5.49
CA THR A 777 23.66 20.95 -5.25
C THR A 777 24.47 21.71 -6.31
N ALA A 778 24.06 21.68 -7.57
CA ALA A 778 24.72 22.39 -8.65
C ALA A 778 24.49 23.91 -8.60
N LEU A 779 23.27 24.35 -8.27
CA LEU A 779 22.89 25.77 -8.35
C LEU A 779 23.17 26.56 -7.07
N ILE A 780 23.30 25.93 -5.89
CA ILE A 780 23.69 26.65 -4.66
C ILE A 780 25.04 27.37 -4.82
N PRO A 781 26.15 26.76 -5.31
CA PRO A 781 27.40 27.46 -5.55
C PRO A 781 27.27 28.60 -6.57
N VAL A 782 26.44 28.41 -7.61
CA VAL A 782 26.18 29.47 -8.62
C VAL A 782 25.45 30.64 -7.97
N ALA A 783 24.42 30.36 -7.15
CA ALA A 783 23.71 31.40 -6.38
C ALA A 783 24.60 32.09 -5.35
N ALA A 784 25.54 31.37 -4.76
CA ALA A 784 26.57 31.96 -3.90
C ALA A 784 27.59 32.84 -4.65
N GLY A 785 27.55 32.84 -6.00
CA GLY A 785 28.37 33.69 -6.82
C GLY A 785 29.76 33.15 -7.20
N VAL A 786 29.94 31.80 -7.14
CA VAL A 786 31.21 31.15 -7.49
C VAL A 786 31.64 31.45 -8.93
N LEU A 787 30.69 31.70 -9.84
CA LEU A 787 30.98 32.03 -11.24
C LEU A 787 31.35 33.51 -11.47
N TYR A 788 31.10 34.39 -10.50
CA TYR A 788 31.30 35.83 -10.66
C TYR A 788 32.77 36.22 -10.91
N PRO A 789 33.78 35.69 -10.18
CA PRO A 789 35.17 36.09 -10.39
C PRO A 789 35.71 35.80 -11.79
N VAL A 790 35.14 34.78 -12.49
CA VAL A 790 35.63 34.34 -13.81
C VAL A 790 34.77 34.90 -14.93
N TRP A 791 33.47 34.93 -14.78
CA TRP A 791 32.53 35.28 -15.86
C TRP A 791 31.64 36.47 -15.55
N GLY A 792 31.68 37.05 -14.35
CA GLY A 792 30.80 38.16 -13.95
C GLY A 792 29.33 37.77 -13.81
N VAL A 793 29.00 36.47 -13.80
CA VAL A 793 27.62 35.96 -13.79
C VAL A 793 27.14 35.73 -12.38
N LEU A 794 25.99 36.30 -12.07
CA LEU A 794 25.24 36.06 -10.81
C LEU A 794 23.86 35.46 -11.10
N LEU A 795 23.38 34.60 -10.22
CA LEU A 795 22.05 34.04 -10.30
C LEU A 795 21.04 34.95 -9.59
N SER A 796 20.16 35.58 -10.35
CA SER A 796 19.07 36.38 -9.76
C SER A 796 18.12 35.51 -8.92
N PRO A 797 17.62 36.02 -7.76
CA PRO A 797 16.63 35.33 -6.95
C PRO A 797 15.35 34.91 -7.70
N VAL A 798 14.96 35.69 -8.72
CA VAL A 798 13.82 35.40 -9.58
C VAL A 798 14.05 34.13 -10.42
N PHE A 799 15.24 34.00 -11.04
CA PHE A 799 15.60 32.79 -11.78
C PHE A 799 15.76 31.57 -10.85
N ALA A 800 16.28 31.77 -9.64
CA ALA A 800 16.35 30.74 -8.63
C ALA A 800 14.93 30.21 -8.25
N ALA A 801 13.96 31.09 -8.03
CA ALA A 801 12.58 30.72 -7.76
C ALA A 801 11.90 30.02 -8.95
N GLY A 802 12.17 30.46 -10.17
CA GLY A 802 11.70 29.82 -11.41
C GLY A 802 12.23 28.39 -11.56
N ALA A 803 13.53 28.18 -11.36
CA ALA A 803 14.17 26.86 -11.41
C ALA A 803 13.58 25.90 -10.36
N MET A 804 13.33 26.39 -9.16
CA MET A 804 12.69 25.64 -8.08
C MET A 804 11.25 25.21 -8.44
N ALA A 805 10.44 26.10 -9.01
CA ALA A 805 9.10 25.76 -9.46
C ALA A 805 9.11 24.69 -10.57
N LEU A 806 10.02 24.82 -11.55
CA LEU A 806 10.21 23.84 -12.61
C LEU A 806 10.64 22.46 -12.09
N SER A 807 11.47 22.39 -11.07
CA SER A 807 11.89 21.12 -10.46
C SER A 807 10.68 20.30 -9.95
N SER A 808 9.71 20.95 -9.30
CA SER A 808 8.48 20.28 -8.84
C SER A 808 7.67 19.73 -10.03
N VAL A 809 7.63 20.44 -11.15
CA VAL A 809 6.96 20.00 -12.38
C VAL A 809 7.66 18.78 -12.98
N PHE A 810 8.99 18.77 -13.00
CA PHE A 810 9.78 17.62 -13.50
C PHE A 810 9.55 16.37 -12.67
N VAL A 811 9.67 16.46 -11.35
CA VAL A 811 9.44 15.32 -10.44
C VAL A 811 8.05 14.75 -10.61
N LEU A 812 7.05 15.61 -10.67
CA LEU A 812 5.67 15.23 -10.87
C LEU A 812 5.44 14.58 -12.25
N GLY A 813 5.93 15.21 -13.32
CA GLY A 813 5.84 14.68 -14.68
C GLY A 813 6.47 13.29 -14.78
N ASN A 814 7.63 13.09 -14.13
CA ASN A 814 8.30 11.81 -14.09
C ASN A 814 7.50 10.76 -13.31
N ALA A 815 6.92 11.11 -12.14
CA ALA A 815 6.06 10.21 -11.38
C ALA A 815 4.82 9.77 -12.18
N LEU A 816 4.20 10.69 -12.92
CA LEU A 816 3.04 10.39 -13.75
C LEU A 816 3.34 9.47 -14.95
N ARG A 817 4.61 9.30 -15.34
CA ARG A 817 5.01 8.30 -16.35
C ARG A 817 4.64 6.88 -15.94
N LEU A 818 4.61 6.59 -14.64
CA LEU A 818 4.21 5.27 -14.12
C LEU A 818 2.77 4.88 -14.53
N ARG A 819 1.89 5.82 -14.83
CA ARG A 819 0.56 5.53 -15.38
C ARG A 819 0.61 4.77 -16.72
N ARG A 820 1.70 4.94 -17.48
CA ARG A 820 1.94 4.28 -18.78
C ARG A 820 2.74 2.99 -18.64
N PHE A 821 2.93 2.52 -17.40
CA PHE A 821 3.60 1.24 -17.18
C PHE A 821 2.84 0.12 -17.86
N GLN A 822 3.55 -0.67 -18.66
CA GLN A 822 3.04 -1.88 -19.31
C GLN A 822 3.58 -3.09 -18.55
N PRO A 823 2.70 -3.99 -18.09
CA PRO A 823 3.12 -5.21 -17.42
C PRO A 823 3.85 -6.15 -18.41
N PRO A 824 4.87 -6.91 -17.96
CA PRO A 824 5.56 -7.90 -18.80
C PRO A 824 4.64 -9.03 -19.25
N MET A 825 3.61 -9.32 -18.45
CA MET A 825 2.55 -10.26 -18.77
C MET A 825 1.27 -9.44 -19.05
N ALA A 826 1.19 -8.83 -20.21
CA ALA A 826 -0.08 -8.32 -20.71
C ALA A 826 -0.90 -9.52 -21.22
N ASP A 827 -2.19 -9.57 -20.86
CA ASP A 827 -3.08 -10.60 -21.40
C ASP A 827 -2.98 -10.60 -22.93
N ALA A 828 -2.54 -11.72 -23.49
CA ALA A 828 -2.62 -11.91 -24.93
C ALA A 828 -4.10 -11.81 -25.30
N PRO A 829 -4.48 -11.01 -26.31
CA PRO A 829 -5.86 -11.02 -26.77
C PRO A 829 -6.23 -12.46 -27.07
N ALA A 830 -7.27 -12.97 -26.41
CA ALA A 830 -7.78 -14.31 -26.65
C ALA A 830 -7.94 -14.50 -28.17
N ALA A 831 -7.21 -15.46 -28.73
CA ALA A 831 -7.44 -15.84 -30.09
C ALA A 831 -8.91 -16.27 -30.19
N ILE A 832 -9.69 -15.49 -30.93
CA ILE A 832 -11.08 -15.78 -31.21
C ILE A 832 -11.04 -17.06 -32.05
N HIS A 833 -11.37 -18.19 -31.45
CA HIS A 833 -11.67 -19.43 -32.12
C HIS A 833 -13.16 -19.66 -32.19
#